data_93ee60142c3fded8a6eb7e7800289025
#
_entry.id   93ee60142c3fded8a6eb7e7800289025
#
_cell.length_a   1.000
_cell.length_b   1.000
_cell.length_c   1.000
_cell.angle_alpha   90.00
_cell.angle_beta   90.00
_cell.angle_gamma   90.00
#
_symmetry.space_group_name_H-M   'P 1'
#
loop_
_entity.id
_entity.type
_entity.pdbx_description
1 polymer ?
#
loop_
_entity_poly.entity_id
_entity_poly.type
_entity_poly.pdbx_seq_one_letter_code
_entity_poly.pdbx_strand_id
1 'polypeptide(L)'
;MRDKLQRIRSKKLWAFLILPVTIIIALILVSTFLFPILYSNNSSGSQGNNRSPSGNVSMIQLSGNVPYLISNSSYSSDSAKIGNAPTNQVLNLALYLNFTHMWLLKWYANQVNNPSSVLFHKYLSPQEFRDIFYPSYYEISSIENYYIKLGFSVWSYPYAPTVIIIRGNVGLIEKTFHVMEYEYSFKGNNAVFLTNTANPSVPAEFFPEIFHIYGLSYASYALYNHGSVFSLKRELSVDKSQVNISGNSCTLTPGNIYSYYGMNKIFKKGFSGAGTKIGILGVGESVGMNSVTSFWNAYNINNPNTKLINLTVGGTNNYSQGFEADLDLEWAGAMAPNATIYDVMQPFNLTGIGDNAVNFELYYMLNVVDPNVVTGSWGELQFHHDRGFAEIYNNIGLQAVVEGISIFLATGDSHNLGYLTVMDSRYIMAVGGIYPLLNSSGNIVGQYAWNNPTQYWYGGPLGSGGGSSFFYQMPSYQTNGLIKVNGIYNHRGSPDIAMPSSELVAFANHSIFVGSGTSFATPIVAGIFATIESAMNGTGNGSGRLGWIQPVLYNLGYGKAYGYEAYLNASYLQPGSWTNEGQYLGAGWNQYTGIGGINSYNLYMDMKEYFSVHAFFPGMPCGVGPDGVISGSIRIP
;
A
#
# COMPACT_ATOMS: atom_id res chain seq x y z
N MET A 1 43.45 3.47 28.43
CA MET A 1 42.41 4.44 28.07
C MET A 1 41.45 3.94 26.96
N ARG A 2 41.93 3.21 25.96
CA ARG A 2 41.09 2.58 24.88
C ARG A 2 40.09 1.55 25.42
N ASP A 3 40.49 0.69 26.36
CA ASP A 3 39.60 -0.35 26.91
C ASP A 3 38.47 0.20 27.80
N LYS A 4 38.68 1.33 28.47
CA LYS A 4 37.61 2.01 29.22
C LYS A 4 36.57 2.65 28.30
N LEU A 5 37.00 3.20 27.17
CA LEU A 5 36.09 3.78 26.16
C LEU A 5 35.29 2.71 25.43
N GLN A 6 35.85 1.53 25.18
CA GLN A 6 35.13 0.40 24.57
C GLN A 6 34.07 -0.18 25.53
N ARG A 7 34.37 -0.30 26.82
CA ARG A 7 33.40 -0.75 27.85
C ARG A 7 32.28 0.27 28.10
N ILE A 8 32.57 1.58 27.97
CA ILE A 8 31.52 2.62 28.07
C ILE A 8 30.64 2.64 26.85
N ARG A 9 31.19 2.40 25.64
CA ARG A 9 30.42 2.27 24.40
C ARG A 9 29.54 1.02 24.42
N SER A 10 30.03 -0.13 24.86
CA SER A 10 29.24 -1.35 24.97
C SER A 10 28.10 -1.22 25.99
N LYS A 11 28.35 -0.65 27.17
CA LYS A 11 27.30 -0.42 28.18
C LYS A 11 26.22 0.57 27.71
N LYS A 12 26.60 1.62 26.96
CA LYS A 12 25.61 2.53 26.36
C LYS A 12 24.84 1.84 25.23
N LEU A 13 25.49 1.01 24.43
CA LEU A 13 24.81 0.26 23.34
C LEU A 13 23.80 -0.74 23.93
N TRP A 14 24.13 -1.45 25.00
CA TRP A 14 23.19 -2.37 25.69
C TRP A 14 22.03 -1.63 26.36
N ALA A 15 22.27 -0.46 26.94
CA ALA A 15 21.19 0.35 27.49
C ALA A 15 20.24 0.90 26.41
N PHE A 16 20.76 1.20 25.21
CA PHE A 16 19.95 1.67 24.08
C PHE A 16 19.13 0.55 23.41
N LEU A 17 19.55 -0.70 23.50
CA LEU A 17 18.82 -1.85 22.94
C LEU A 17 17.80 -2.44 23.93
N ILE A 18 18.08 -2.42 25.22
CA ILE A 18 17.22 -3.03 26.25
C ILE A 18 16.07 -2.07 26.67
N LEU A 19 16.29 -0.77 26.66
CA LEU A 19 15.30 0.20 27.16
C LEU A 19 13.98 0.21 26.36
N PRO A 20 13.95 0.16 25.02
CA PRO A 20 12.69 0.06 24.27
C PRO A 20 11.96 -1.25 24.54
N VAL A 21 12.67 -2.36 24.56
CA VAL A 21 12.09 -3.70 24.80
C VAL A 21 11.55 -3.81 26.23
N THR A 22 12.25 -3.27 27.22
CA THR A 22 11.75 -3.27 28.61
C THR A 22 10.55 -2.35 28.80
N ILE A 23 10.47 -1.22 28.11
CA ILE A 23 9.27 -0.35 28.13
C ILE A 23 8.09 -1.08 27.48
N ILE A 24 8.29 -1.75 26.36
CA ILE A 24 7.24 -2.54 25.69
C ILE A 24 6.80 -3.70 26.59
N ILE A 25 7.72 -4.46 27.16
CA ILE A 25 7.41 -5.55 28.12
C ILE A 25 6.69 -4.99 29.34
N ALA A 26 7.11 -3.86 29.89
CA ALA A 26 6.43 -3.21 31.02
C ALA A 26 5.01 -2.77 30.65
N LEU A 27 4.79 -2.23 29.46
CA LEU A 27 3.46 -1.86 28.95
C LEU A 27 2.58 -3.09 28.70
N ILE A 28 3.15 -4.19 28.21
CA ILE A 28 2.44 -5.47 28.05
C ILE A 28 2.08 -6.04 29.43
N LEU A 29 2.99 -6.03 30.39
CA LEU A 29 2.70 -6.47 31.75
C LEU A 29 1.64 -5.61 32.43
N VAL A 30 1.66 -4.30 32.23
CA VAL A 30 0.62 -3.38 32.71
C VAL A 30 -0.73 -3.68 32.04
N SER A 31 -0.75 -3.96 30.75
CA SER A 31 -1.99 -4.26 30.02
C SER A 31 -2.56 -5.64 30.34
N THR A 32 -1.70 -6.65 30.51
CA THR A 32 -2.15 -8.01 30.79
C THR A 32 -2.52 -8.24 32.28
N PHE A 33 -1.89 -7.53 33.19
CA PHE A 33 -2.11 -7.74 34.64
C PHE A 33 -2.89 -6.61 35.34
N LEU A 34 -2.73 -5.35 34.96
CA LEU A 34 -3.42 -4.23 35.62
C LEU A 34 -4.77 -3.86 35.00
N PHE A 35 -4.92 -3.96 33.67
CA PHE A 35 -6.18 -3.63 33.01
C PHE A 35 -7.31 -4.61 33.33
N PRO A 36 -7.11 -5.96 33.38
CA PRO A 36 -8.14 -6.88 33.81
C PRO A 36 -8.58 -6.64 35.25
N ILE A 37 -7.68 -6.23 36.16
CA ILE A 37 -7.99 -5.94 37.56
C ILE A 37 -8.86 -4.68 37.69
N LEU A 38 -8.67 -3.68 36.82
CA LEU A 38 -9.48 -2.45 36.83
C LEU A 38 -10.86 -2.65 36.17
N TYR A 39 -11.01 -3.64 35.28
CA TYR A 39 -12.26 -3.93 34.58
C TYR A 39 -13.05 -5.07 35.23
N SER A 40 -12.44 -5.89 36.10
CA SER A 40 -13.10 -7.05 36.75
C SER A 40 -14.04 -6.67 37.90
N ASN A 41 -14.15 -5.42 38.28
CA ASN A 41 -15.05 -5.00 39.37
C ASN A 41 -16.52 -4.81 38.96
N ASN A 42 -16.92 -5.17 37.74
CA ASN A 42 -18.31 -5.05 37.29
C ASN A 42 -18.93 -6.34 36.69
N SER A 43 -18.38 -7.52 36.97
CA SER A 43 -19.09 -8.77 36.64
C SER A 43 -18.94 -9.77 37.76
N SER A 44 -19.98 -9.88 38.57
CA SER A 44 -20.17 -10.92 39.56
C SER A 44 -20.37 -12.28 38.91
N GLY A 45 -19.51 -13.23 39.25
CA GLY A 45 -19.77 -14.64 39.47
C GLY A 45 -20.34 -15.50 38.34
N SER A 46 -19.52 -16.41 37.80
CA SER A 46 -20.00 -17.76 37.56
C SER A 46 -18.86 -18.78 37.65
N GLN A 47 -19.12 -19.80 38.45
CA GLN A 47 -18.28 -20.94 38.74
C GLN A 47 -18.04 -21.81 37.52
N GLY A 48 -16.86 -22.43 37.47
CA GLY A 48 -16.50 -23.44 36.49
C GLY A 48 -17.51 -24.59 36.43
N ASN A 49 -17.93 -24.89 35.22
CA ASN A 49 -18.64 -26.12 34.90
C ASN A 49 -18.04 -26.74 33.64
N ASN A 50 -17.49 -27.93 33.81
CA ASN A 50 -17.23 -28.87 32.74
C ASN A 50 -18.51 -29.09 31.93
N ARG A 51 -18.62 -28.58 30.72
CA ARG A 51 -19.72 -28.89 29.81
C ARG A 51 -19.21 -29.75 28.65
N SER A 52 -19.86 -30.90 28.49
CA SER A 52 -19.85 -31.75 27.31
C SER A 52 -20.36 -30.98 26.07
N PRO A 53 -19.94 -31.35 24.83
CA PRO A 53 -20.18 -30.57 23.62
C PRO A 53 -21.58 -30.78 23.01
N SER A 54 -22.61 -30.25 23.65
CA SER A 54 -23.96 -30.16 23.08
C SER A 54 -24.69 -28.86 23.48
N GLY A 55 -23.94 -27.78 23.71
CA GLY A 55 -24.52 -26.46 23.92
C GLY A 55 -24.48 -25.65 22.63
N ASN A 56 -25.54 -24.91 22.31
CA ASN A 56 -25.56 -23.94 21.22
C ASN A 56 -24.34 -23.01 21.35
N VAL A 57 -23.42 -23.07 20.36
CA VAL A 57 -22.30 -22.13 20.28
C VAL A 57 -22.90 -20.74 20.07
N SER A 58 -22.58 -19.81 20.96
CA SER A 58 -23.01 -18.42 20.78
C SER A 58 -22.29 -17.85 19.56
N MET A 59 -23.05 -17.26 18.63
CA MET A 59 -22.53 -16.68 17.41
C MET A 59 -22.62 -15.16 17.45
N ILE A 60 -21.61 -14.48 16.96
CA ILE A 60 -21.57 -13.01 16.81
C ILE A 60 -21.49 -12.68 15.33
N GLN A 61 -22.37 -11.80 14.88
CA GLN A 61 -22.35 -11.31 13.51
C GLN A 61 -21.24 -10.29 13.34
N LEU A 62 -20.38 -10.51 12.34
CA LEU A 62 -19.36 -9.54 11.92
C LEU A 62 -20.04 -8.31 11.32
N SER A 63 -19.28 -7.23 11.20
CA SER A 63 -19.75 -6.01 10.52
C SER A 63 -18.83 -5.69 9.35
N GLY A 64 -19.39 -5.08 8.28
CA GLY A 64 -18.61 -4.66 7.14
C GLY A 64 -18.07 -5.81 6.28
N ASN A 65 -18.84 -6.90 6.17
CA ASN A 65 -18.53 -8.08 5.37
C ASN A 65 -19.58 -8.30 4.26
N VAL A 66 -20.19 -7.22 3.79
CA VAL A 66 -21.10 -7.21 2.62
C VAL A 66 -20.53 -6.19 1.63
N PRO A 67 -20.30 -6.54 0.36
CA PRO A 67 -19.76 -5.63 -0.64
C PRO A 67 -20.55 -4.33 -0.75
N TYR A 68 -19.86 -3.23 -1.00
CA TYR A 68 -20.49 -1.92 -1.10
C TYR A 68 -21.48 -1.86 -2.26
N LEU A 69 -21.18 -2.53 -3.37
CA LEU A 69 -22.07 -2.73 -4.52
C LEU A 69 -23.43 -3.31 -4.11
N ILE A 70 -23.47 -4.20 -3.13
CA ILE A 70 -24.70 -4.86 -2.67
C ILE A 70 -25.36 -4.07 -1.56
N SER A 71 -24.58 -3.49 -0.64
CA SER A 71 -25.08 -2.81 0.57
C SER A 71 -25.54 -1.37 0.30
N ASN A 72 -25.09 -0.73 -0.78
CA ASN A 72 -25.41 0.66 -1.10
C ASN A 72 -26.40 0.75 -2.28
N SER A 73 -27.54 1.39 -2.04
CA SER A 73 -28.62 1.53 -3.04
C SER A 73 -28.21 2.28 -4.33
N SER A 74 -27.21 3.17 -4.26
CA SER A 74 -26.71 3.90 -5.42
C SER A 74 -26.00 3.02 -6.44
N TYR A 75 -25.43 1.90 -6.01
CA TYR A 75 -24.69 0.96 -6.85
C TYR A 75 -25.45 -0.35 -7.09
N SER A 76 -26.45 -0.67 -6.27
CA SER A 76 -27.25 -1.90 -6.41
C SER A 76 -28.03 -2.00 -7.73
N SER A 77 -28.15 -0.86 -8.46
CA SER A 77 -28.73 -0.84 -9.80
C SER A 77 -27.84 -1.48 -10.86
N ASP A 78 -26.54 -1.63 -10.62
CA ASP A 78 -25.55 -2.09 -11.61
C ASP A 78 -25.45 -3.63 -11.68
N SER A 79 -26.08 -4.31 -10.74
CA SER A 79 -26.18 -5.77 -10.71
C SER A 79 -27.62 -6.24 -10.51
N ALA A 80 -27.89 -7.49 -10.85
CA ALA A 80 -29.17 -8.13 -10.66
C ALA A 80 -29.01 -9.52 -10.05
N LYS A 81 -29.78 -9.81 -9.02
CA LYS A 81 -29.85 -11.14 -8.42
C LYS A 81 -30.46 -12.12 -9.41
N ILE A 82 -29.76 -13.24 -9.65
CA ILE A 82 -30.21 -14.34 -10.52
C ILE A 82 -30.94 -15.38 -9.68
N GLY A 83 -30.32 -15.83 -8.57
CA GLY A 83 -30.85 -16.91 -7.76
C GLY A 83 -29.98 -17.20 -6.52
N ASN A 84 -30.24 -18.34 -5.90
CA ASN A 84 -29.37 -18.85 -4.85
C ASN A 84 -28.16 -19.55 -5.46
N ALA A 85 -27.01 -19.45 -4.81
CA ALA A 85 -25.82 -20.17 -5.23
C ALA A 85 -26.02 -21.70 -5.12
N PRO A 86 -25.41 -22.50 -6.02
CA PRO A 86 -25.46 -23.96 -5.92
C PRO A 86 -24.79 -24.45 -4.62
N THR A 87 -25.54 -25.17 -3.78
CA THR A 87 -25.06 -25.60 -2.45
C THR A 87 -23.86 -26.55 -2.49
N ASN A 88 -23.63 -27.23 -3.62
CA ASN A 88 -22.49 -28.13 -3.84
C ASN A 88 -21.25 -27.43 -4.45
N GLN A 89 -21.36 -26.17 -4.83
CA GLN A 89 -20.20 -25.40 -5.30
C GLN A 89 -19.18 -25.24 -4.16
N VAL A 90 -17.91 -25.47 -4.46
CA VAL A 90 -16.81 -25.39 -3.48
C VAL A 90 -16.14 -24.04 -3.57
N LEU A 91 -16.03 -23.37 -2.41
CA LEU A 91 -15.36 -22.09 -2.26
C LEU A 91 -14.13 -22.22 -1.35
N ASN A 92 -13.16 -21.37 -1.57
CA ASN A 92 -12.07 -21.11 -0.64
C ASN A 92 -12.36 -19.77 0.04
N LEU A 93 -12.30 -19.76 1.38
CA LEU A 93 -12.46 -18.55 2.17
C LEU A 93 -11.17 -18.28 2.93
N ALA A 94 -10.84 -17.02 3.13
CA ALA A 94 -9.74 -16.60 3.99
C ALA A 94 -10.31 -15.88 5.22
N LEU A 95 -10.06 -16.46 6.40
CA LEU A 95 -10.39 -15.84 7.68
C LEU A 95 -9.23 -14.92 8.07
N TYR A 96 -9.48 -13.63 8.19
CA TYR A 96 -8.49 -12.64 8.59
C TYR A 96 -8.59 -12.38 10.09
N LEU A 97 -7.44 -12.50 10.76
CA LEU A 97 -7.31 -12.32 12.20
C LEU A 97 -6.74 -10.94 12.53
N ASN A 98 -7.30 -10.31 13.57
CA ASN A 98 -6.75 -9.09 14.13
C ASN A 98 -5.37 -9.34 14.76
N PHE A 99 -4.54 -8.30 14.77
CA PHE A 99 -3.39 -8.26 15.65
C PHE A 99 -3.83 -8.19 17.11
N THR A 100 -3.04 -8.80 17.98
CA THR A 100 -3.21 -8.62 19.43
C THR A 100 -2.78 -7.21 19.84
N HIS A 101 -3.27 -6.72 20.97
CA HIS A 101 -2.86 -5.42 21.52
C HIS A 101 -2.95 -4.24 20.54
N MET A 102 -4.00 -4.18 19.70
CA MET A 102 -4.19 -3.15 18.66
C MET A 102 -4.00 -1.71 19.14
N TRP A 103 -4.36 -1.39 20.40
CA TRP A 103 -4.17 -0.06 20.97
C TRP A 103 -2.67 0.27 21.14
N LEU A 104 -1.86 -0.71 21.58
CA LEU A 104 -0.41 -0.59 21.73
C LEU A 104 0.25 -0.46 20.36
N LEU A 105 -0.18 -1.25 19.38
CA LEU A 105 0.30 -1.20 18.01
C LEU A 105 0.08 0.20 17.40
N LYS A 106 -1.14 0.74 17.50
CA LYS A 106 -1.46 2.10 17.02
C LYS A 106 -0.68 3.18 17.76
N TRP A 107 -0.50 3.04 19.07
CA TRP A 107 0.34 3.94 19.85
C TRP A 107 1.80 3.87 19.40
N TYR A 108 2.36 2.66 19.25
CA TYR A 108 3.74 2.47 18.83
C TYR A 108 3.99 3.03 17.43
N ALA A 109 3.07 2.79 16.48
CA ALA A 109 3.15 3.37 15.13
C ALA A 109 3.26 4.90 15.16
N ASN A 110 2.50 5.56 16.03
CA ASN A 110 2.62 7.01 16.22
C ASN A 110 3.96 7.41 16.85
N GLN A 111 4.48 6.62 17.81
CA GLN A 111 5.74 6.97 18.48
C GLN A 111 6.95 6.83 17.56
N VAL A 112 7.06 5.72 16.82
CA VAL A 112 8.23 5.47 15.97
C VAL A 112 8.30 6.39 14.75
N ASN A 113 7.18 7.00 14.37
CA ASN A 113 7.09 7.94 13.25
C ASN A 113 6.97 9.41 13.71
N ASN A 114 7.05 9.68 15.01
CA ASN A 114 7.04 11.04 15.55
C ASN A 114 8.47 11.51 15.87
N PRO A 115 9.00 12.51 15.14
CA PRO A 115 10.37 13.01 15.37
C PRO A 115 10.64 13.53 16.77
N SER A 116 9.61 13.93 17.53
CA SER A 116 9.74 14.37 18.93
C SER A 116 9.72 13.22 19.94
N SER A 117 9.51 11.98 19.50
CA SER A 117 9.47 10.82 20.38
C SER A 117 10.86 10.25 20.63
N VAL A 118 11.09 9.74 21.84
CA VAL A 118 12.30 8.96 22.17
C VAL A 118 12.37 7.63 21.42
N LEU A 119 11.23 7.18 20.88
CA LEU A 119 11.11 5.98 20.03
C LEU A 119 11.24 6.28 18.54
N PHE A 120 11.49 7.53 18.15
CA PHE A 120 11.59 7.90 16.74
C PHE A 120 12.59 7.00 15.99
N HIS A 121 12.14 6.42 14.87
CA HIS A 121 12.87 5.47 14.04
C HIS A 121 13.39 4.21 14.79
N LYS A 122 12.77 3.87 15.93
CA LYS A 122 13.02 2.59 16.62
C LYS A 122 12.04 1.55 16.10
N TYR A 123 12.19 1.21 14.83
CA TYR A 123 11.35 0.24 14.17
C TYR A 123 11.57 -1.16 14.69
N LEU A 124 10.52 -1.97 14.67
CA LEU A 124 10.58 -3.39 15.01
C LEU A 124 11.09 -4.20 13.80
N SER A 125 11.84 -5.25 14.07
CA SER A 125 12.05 -6.29 13.10
C SER A 125 10.77 -7.12 12.91
N PRO A 126 10.63 -7.86 11.78
CA PRO A 126 9.48 -8.75 11.58
C PRO A 126 9.30 -9.79 12.70
N GLN A 127 10.41 -10.26 13.30
CA GLN A 127 10.36 -11.19 14.42
C GLN A 127 9.82 -10.52 15.70
N GLU A 128 10.30 -9.32 16.06
CA GLU A 128 9.80 -8.56 17.21
C GLU A 128 8.31 -8.21 17.03
N PHE A 129 7.91 -7.81 15.82
CA PHE A 129 6.49 -7.56 15.52
C PHE A 129 5.64 -8.82 15.74
N ARG A 130 6.10 -9.96 15.22
CA ARG A 130 5.44 -11.27 15.38
C ARG A 130 5.25 -11.63 16.84
N ASP A 131 6.31 -11.50 17.63
CA ASP A 131 6.32 -11.90 19.04
C ASP A 131 5.38 -11.06 19.90
N ILE A 132 5.09 -9.82 19.49
CA ILE A 132 4.28 -8.86 20.27
C ILE A 132 2.83 -8.80 19.77
N PHE A 133 2.60 -8.84 18.46
CA PHE A 133 1.31 -8.45 17.89
C PHE A 133 0.58 -9.56 17.15
N TYR A 134 1.21 -10.68 16.82
CA TYR A 134 0.46 -11.77 16.21
C TYR A 134 -0.28 -12.61 17.24
N PRO A 135 -1.44 -13.18 16.87
CA PRO A 135 -2.10 -14.18 17.68
C PRO A 135 -1.15 -15.34 17.97
N SER A 136 -1.27 -15.91 19.16
CA SER A 136 -0.44 -17.05 19.55
C SER A 136 -0.76 -18.29 18.71
N TYR A 137 0.20 -19.20 18.62
CA TYR A 137 -0.01 -20.50 17.97
C TYR A 137 -1.23 -21.26 18.54
N TYR A 138 -1.49 -21.13 19.85
CA TYR A 138 -2.63 -21.77 20.49
C TYR A 138 -3.96 -21.19 19.98
N GLU A 139 -4.07 -19.86 19.88
CA GLU A 139 -5.27 -19.19 19.37
C GLU A 139 -5.53 -19.58 17.91
N ILE A 140 -4.51 -19.51 17.04
CA ILE A 140 -4.61 -19.90 15.64
C ILE A 140 -5.05 -21.37 15.52
N SER A 141 -4.37 -22.29 16.23
CA SER A 141 -4.70 -23.73 16.20
C SER A 141 -6.09 -24.03 16.74
N SER A 142 -6.59 -23.25 17.71
CA SER A 142 -7.95 -23.40 18.22
C SER A 142 -8.99 -23.11 17.12
N ILE A 143 -8.79 -22.01 16.39
CA ILE A 143 -9.65 -21.64 15.25
C ILE A 143 -9.56 -22.69 14.14
N GLU A 144 -8.35 -23.10 13.75
CA GLU A 144 -8.14 -24.12 12.71
C GLU A 144 -8.87 -25.43 13.06
N ASN A 145 -8.67 -25.93 14.30
CA ASN A 145 -9.29 -27.16 14.78
C ASN A 145 -10.82 -27.08 14.84
N TYR A 146 -11.38 -25.92 15.13
CA TYR A 146 -12.83 -25.72 15.12
C TYR A 146 -13.39 -25.94 13.71
N TYR A 147 -12.82 -25.29 12.68
CA TYR A 147 -13.30 -25.43 11.31
C TYR A 147 -13.01 -26.81 10.71
N ILE A 148 -11.90 -27.47 11.08
CA ILE A 148 -11.63 -28.87 10.71
C ILE A 148 -12.75 -29.79 11.23
N LYS A 149 -13.16 -29.63 12.50
CA LYS A 149 -14.24 -30.44 13.11
C LYS A 149 -15.60 -30.22 12.44
N LEU A 150 -15.83 -29.06 11.82
CA LEU A 150 -17.04 -28.79 11.05
C LEU A 150 -17.01 -29.39 9.64
N GLY A 151 -15.86 -29.91 9.18
CA GLY A 151 -15.71 -30.56 7.88
C GLY A 151 -15.06 -29.70 6.80
N PHE A 152 -14.48 -28.56 7.16
CA PHE A 152 -13.65 -27.78 6.22
C PHE A 152 -12.25 -28.40 6.05
N SER A 153 -11.67 -28.26 4.84
CA SER A 153 -10.21 -28.36 4.69
C SER A 153 -9.60 -27.03 5.14
N VAL A 154 -8.57 -27.09 5.98
CA VAL A 154 -7.98 -25.88 6.60
C VAL A 154 -6.48 -25.88 6.40
N TRP A 155 -5.91 -24.72 6.05
CA TRP A 155 -4.46 -24.51 5.99
C TRP A 155 -4.12 -23.04 6.20
N SER A 156 -2.84 -22.76 6.52
CA SER A 156 -2.29 -21.43 6.69
C SER A 156 -0.88 -21.36 6.08
N TYR A 157 -0.38 -20.14 5.87
CA TYR A 157 0.98 -19.92 5.37
C TYR A 157 1.84 -19.27 6.45
N PRO A 158 3.07 -19.76 6.69
CA PRO A 158 3.95 -19.21 7.73
C PRO A 158 4.27 -17.71 7.56
N TYR A 159 4.24 -17.23 6.32
CA TYR A 159 4.47 -15.81 6.02
C TYR A 159 3.22 -14.93 6.15
N ALA A 160 2.03 -15.51 6.27
CA ALA A 160 0.77 -14.80 6.48
C ALA A 160 0.03 -15.35 7.73
N PRO A 161 0.61 -15.21 8.93
CA PRO A 161 0.13 -15.92 10.13
C PRO A 161 -1.20 -15.40 10.67
N THR A 162 -1.69 -14.26 10.19
CA THR A 162 -3.03 -13.73 10.50
C THR A 162 -4.09 -14.16 9.49
N VAL A 163 -3.79 -15.13 8.62
CA VAL A 163 -4.72 -15.60 7.59
C VAL A 163 -4.86 -17.12 7.69
N ILE A 164 -6.08 -17.58 7.95
CA ILE A 164 -6.45 -19.01 7.92
C ILE A 164 -7.33 -19.25 6.71
N ILE A 165 -6.93 -20.18 5.85
CA ILE A 165 -7.71 -20.52 4.67
C ILE A 165 -8.54 -21.76 4.98
N ILE A 166 -9.82 -21.70 4.62
CA ILE A 166 -10.77 -22.81 4.77
C ILE A 166 -11.44 -23.08 3.41
N ARG A 167 -11.69 -24.35 3.13
CA ARG A 167 -12.36 -24.80 1.91
C ARG A 167 -13.56 -25.67 2.27
N GLY A 168 -14.72 -25.31 1.72
CA GLY A 168 -15.96 -26.04 1.90
C GLY A 168 -16.94 -25.76 0.77
N ASN A 169 -18.03 -26.54 0.70
CA ASN A 169 -19.12 -26.23 -0.23
C ASN A 169 -20.04 -25.12 0.33
N VAL A 170 -20.77 -24.46 -0.56
CA VAL A 170 -21.69 -23.35 -0.22
C VAL A 170 -22.65 -23.75 0.90
N GLY A 171 -23.25 -24.93 0.87
CA GLY A 171 -24.19 -25.36 1.91
C GLY A 171 -23.55 -25.49 3.31
N LEU A 172 -22.27 -25.91 3.39
CA LEU A 172 -21.51 -25.92 4.64
C LEU A 172 -21.20 -24.49 5.11
N ILE A 173 -20.81 -23.61 4.17
CA ILE A 173 -20.51 -22.21 4.44
C ILE A 173 -21.73 -21.48 4.98
N GLU A 174 -22.89 -21.58 4.29
CA GLU A 174 -24.14 -20.95 4.71
C GLU A 174 -24.57 -21.37 6.11
N LYS A 175 -24.47 -22.67 6.38
CA LYS A 175 -24.79 -23.23 7.71
C LYS A 175 -23.83 -22.76 8.79
N THR A 176 -22.53 -22.68 8.48
CA THR A 176 -21.49 -22.36 9.48
C THR A 176 -21.47 -20.88 9.83
N PHE A 177 -21.59 -20.02 8.82
CA PHE A 177 -21.48 -18.56 9.00
C PHE A 177 -22.83 -17.84 9.08
N HIS A 178 -23.93 -18.58 9.03
CA HIS A 178 -25.31 -18.04 9.07
C HIS A 178 -25.53 -16.98 7.98
N VAL A 179 -25.05 -17.24 6.76
CA VAL A 179 -25.23 -16.41 5.59
C VAL A 179 -25.97 -17.17 4.51
N MET A 180 -26.45 -16.46 3.50
CA MET A 180 -26.93 -17.02 2.24
C MET A 180 -26.10 -16.50 1.11
N GLU A 181 -25.64 -17.38 0.24
CA GLU A 181 -24.89 -17.06 -0.96
C GLU A 181 -25.83 -16.99 -2.18
N TYR A 182 -25.65 -15.98 -3.00
CA TYR A 182 -26.47 -15.71 -4.15
C TYR A 182 -25.64 -15.53 -5.40
N GLU A 183 -26.21 -15.90 -6.54
CA GLU A 183 -25.71 -15.53 -7.85
C GLU A 183 -26.28 -14.17 -8.28
N TYR A 184 -25.40 -13.28 -8.69
CA TYR A 184 -25.70 -11.99 -9.29
C TYR A 184 -25.06 -11.88 -10.67
N SER A 185 -25.61 -11.03 -11.54
CA SER A 185 -24.99 -10.64 -12.81
C SER A 185 -24.83 -9.14 -12.89
N PHE A 186 -23.72 -8.68 -13.47
CA PHE A 186 -23.54 -7.29 -13.84
C PHE A 186 -24.37 -6.96 -15.08
N LYS A 187 -25.08 -5.82 -15.07
CA LYS A 187 -25.94 -5.40 -16.18
C LYS A 187 -25.19 -5.00 -17.45
N GLY A 188 -23.92 -4.60 -17.33
CA GLY A 188 -23.13 -4.12 -18.46
C GLY A 188 -22.53 -5.22 -19.34
N ASN A 189 -22.19 -6.39 -18.75
CA ASN A 189 -21.47 -7.47 -19.43
C ASN A 189 -22.04 -8.87 -19.16
N ASN A 190 -23.10 -8.97 -18.36
CA ASN A 190 -23.72 -10.22 -17.92
C ASN A 190 -22.76 -11.19 -17.19
N ALA A 191 -21.64 -10.71 -16.68
CA ALA A 191 -20.74 -11.52 -15.88
C ALA A 191 -21.42 -11.93 -14.57
N VAL A 192 -21.36 -13.24 -14.26
CA VAL A 192 -22.00 -13.82 -13.07
C VAL A 192 -20.97 -13.92 -11.94
N PHE A 193 -21.36 -13.53 -10.73
CA PHE A 193 -20.54 -13.64 -9.52
C PHE A 193 -21.38 -14.11 -8.34
N LEU A 194 -20.71 -14.72 -7.36
CA LEU A 194 -21.31 -15.05 -6.07
C LEU A 194 -21.12 -13.90 -5.09
N THR A 195 -22.11 -13.71 -4.21
CA THR A 195 -22.01 -12.75 -3.12
C THR A 195 -23.02 -13.03 -2.00
N ASN A 196 -22.64 -12.69 -0.79
CA ASN A 196 -23.53 -12.60 0.36
C ASN A 196 -24.25 -11.25 0.40
N THR A 197 -25.43 -11.21 1.01
CA THR A 197 -26.22 -9.98 1.20
C THR A 197 -26.37 -9.62 2.69
N ALA A 198 -25.88 -10.46 3.60
CA ALA A 198 -25.86 -10.25 5.03
C ALA A 198 -24.47 -10.53 5.58
N ASN A 199 -24.12 -9.87 6.67
CA ASN A 199 -22.86 -10.12 7.34
C ASN A 199 -22.80 -11.56 7.91
N PRO A 200 -21.67 -12.27 7.76
CA PRO A 200 -21.46 -13.58 8.35
C PRO A 200 -21.35 -13.52 9.87
N SER A 201 -21.56 -14.66 10.53
CA SER A 201 -21.39 -14.81 11.97
C SER A 201 -20.25 -15.78 12.27
N VAL A 202 -19.53 -15.52 13.35
CA VAL A 202 -18.46 -16.37 13.89
C VAL A 202 -18.75 -16.75 15.33
N PRO A 203 -18.18 -17.85 15.87
CA PRO A 203 -18.29 -18.17 17.29
C PRO A 203 -17.82 -17.00 18.16
N ALA A 204 -18.56 -16.71 19.22
CA ALA A 204 -18.27 -15.64 20.16
C ALA A 204 -16.88 -15.76 20.82
N GLU A 205 -16.38 -17.00 20.95
CA GLU A 205 -15.03 -17.29 21.46
C GLU A 205 -13.89 -16.87 20.50
N PHE A 206 -14.19 -16.65 19.21
CA PHE A 206 -13.25 -16.20 18.18
C PHE A 206 -13.49 -14.75 17.76
N PHE A 207 -14.34 -14.02 18.46
CA PHE A 207 -14.57 -12.60 18.28
C PHE A 207 -13.89 -11.81 19.41
N PRO A 208 -13.08 -10.78 19.15
CA PRO A 208 -12.88 -10.09 17.87
C PRO A 208 -11.67 -10.59 17.05
N GLU A 209 -11.12 -11.77 17.34
CA GLU A 209 -9.94 -12.29 16.62
C GLU A 209 -10.22 -12.40 15.13
N ILE A 210 -11.32 -13.06 14.71
CA ILE A 210 -11.75 -13.07 13.31
C ILE A 210 -12.54 -11.78 13.05
N PHE A 211 -12.01 -10.90 12.22
CA PHE A 211 -12.70 -9.65 11.88
C PHE A 211 -13.26 -9.63 10.45
N HIS A 212 -12.75 -10.47 9.57
CA HIS A 212 -13.19 -10.52 8.18
C HIS A 212 -13.12 -11.93 7.60
N ILE A 213 -14.07 -12.26 6.72
CA ILE A 213 -14.12 -13.49 5.94
C ILE A 213 -14.13 -13.12 4.46
N TYR A 214 -12.97 -13.24 3.81
CA TYR A 214 -12.85 -13.01 2.38
C TYR A 214 -13.23 -14.25 1.58
N GLY A 215 -13.78 -14.05 0.38
CA GLY A 215 -14.18 -15.10 -0.53
C GLY A 215 -15.67 -15.46 -0.47
N LEU A 216 -16.48 -14.73 0.32
CA LEU A 216 -17.94 -14.76 0.23
C LEU A 216 -18.48 -13.96 -0.96
N SER A 217 -17.68 -13.05 -1.53
CA SER A 217 -18.01 -12.31 -2.73
C SER A 217 -16.89 -12.38 -3.77
N TYR A 218 -17.26 -12.60 -5.01
CA TYR A 218 -16.38 -12.68 -6.19
C TYR A 218 -16.69 -11.57 -7.21
N ALA A 219 -17.21 -10.45 -6.76
CA ALA A 219 -17.61 -9.35 -7.63
C ALA A 219 -16.44 -8.79 -8.45
N SER A 220 -15.27 -8.63 -7.84
CA SER A 220 -14.06 -8.14 -8.52
C SER A 220 -13.65 -9.04 -9.67
N TYR A 221 -13.63 -10.33 -9.43
CA TYR A 221 -13.19 -11.35 -10.38
C TYR A 221 -13.98 -11.36 -11.68
N ALA A 222 -15.31 -11.24 -11.58
CA ALA A 222 -16.18 -11.27 -12.75
C ALA A 222 -15.88 -10.14 -13.76
N LEU A 223 -15.29 -9.04 -13.33
CA LEU A 223 -14.90 -7.91 -14.17
C LEU A 223 -13.46 -7.98 -14.69
N TYR A 224 -12.55 -8.63 -13.96
CA TYR A 224 -11.13 -8.75 -14.35
C TYR A 224 -10.91 -9.54 -15.65
N ASN A 225 -11.80 -10.46 -15.98
CA ASN A 225 -11.72 -11.30 -17.20
C ASN A 225 -11.87 -10.54 -18.53
N HIS A 226 -12.04 -9.23 -18.51
CA HIS A 226 -12.28 -8.43 -19.73
C HIS A 226 -11.14 -7.47 -20.12
N GLY A 227 -9.92 -7.74 -19.69
CA GLY A 227 -8.74 -7.13 -20.31
C GLY A 227 -7.91 -6.28 -19.38
N SER A 228 -6.69 -6.70 -19.16
CA SER A 228 -5.57 -5.82 -18.85
C SER A 228 -5.45 -4.82 -20.01
N VAL A 229 -5.82 -3.59 -19.80
CA VAL A 229 -5.67 -2.55 -20.82
C VAL A 229 -4.54 -1.65 -20.42
N PHE A 230 -3.33 -2.04 -20.82
CA PHE A 230 -2.33 -1.03 -21.12
C PHE A 230 -2.79 -0.27 -22.35
N SER A 231 -2.88 1.04 -22.29
CA SER A 231 -2.97 1.81 -23.52
C SER A 231 -1.61 1.80 -24.20
N LEU A 232 -1.26 0.66 -24.81
CA LEU A 232 -0.09 0.57 -25.69
C LEU A 232 -0.33 1.51 -26.85
N LYS A 233 0.23 2.71 -26.79
CA LYS A 233 0.06 3.69 -27.86
C LYS A 233 0.78 3.29 -29.13
N ARG A 234 1.89 2.55 -29.04
CA ARG A 234 2.70 2.19 -30.19
C ARG A 234 3.77 1.16 -29.84
N GLU A 235 3.81 0.05 -30.54
CA GLU A 235 4.96 -0.79 -30.68
C GLU A 235 5.97 -0.07 -31.61
N LEU A 236 7.16 0.20 -31.14
CA LEU A 236 8.23 0.76 -31.96
C LEU A 236 9.09 -0.41 -32.44
N SER A 237 8.99 -0.77 -33.72
CA SER A 237 10.00 -1.63 -34.35
C SER A 237 11.32 -0.88 -34.41
N VAL A 238 12.26 -1.16 -33.51
CA VAL A 238 13.53 -0.45 -33.43
C VAL A 238 14.68 -1.39 -33.79
N ASP A 239 15.47 -0.95 -34.77
CA ASP A 239 16.81 -1.46 -34.97
C ASP A 239 17.65 -1.14 -33.71
N LYS A 240 18.13 -2.18 -33.03
CA LYS A 240 18.83 -2.13 -31.72
C LYS A 240 20.06 -1.21 -31.68
N SER A 241 20.49 -0.65 -32.80
CA SER A 241 21.64 0.21 -32.91
C SER A 241 21.36 1.71 -32.79
N GLN A 242 20.09 2.13 -32.79
CA GLN A 242 19.72 3.55 -32.77
C GLN A 242 18.49 3.80 -31.87
N VAL A 243 18.64 3.64 -30.54
CA VAL A 243 17.69 4.23 -29.57
C VAL A 243 17.96 5.75 -29.45
N ASN A 244 18.04 6.40 -30.58
CA ASN A 244 17.97 7.85 -30.66
C ASN A 244 16.54 8.18 -31.08
N ILE A 245 15.63 8.25 -30.07
CA ILE A 245 14.26 8.73 -30.29
C ILE A 245 14.35 10.27 -30.49
N SER A 246 15.08 10.67 -31.51
CA SER A 246 15.12 12.02 -31.99
C SER A 246 14.14 12.16 -33.15
N GLY A 247 12.99 12.70 -32.87
CA GLY A 247 12.08 13.11 -33.92
C GLY A 247 10.61 12.88 -33.57
N ASN A 248 9.92 13.91 -33.17
CA ASN A 248 8.46 14.07 -33.09
C ASN A 248 7.67 13.14 -32.15
N SER A 249 8.29 12.35 -31.25
CA SER A 249 7.58 11.60 -30.23
C SER A 249 7.87 12.18 -28.84
N CYS A 250 6.80 12.49 -28.12
CA CYS A 250 6.85 12.99 -26.75
C CYS A 250 7.15 11.86 -25.76
N THR A 251 8.20 11.06 -25.98
CA THR A 251 8.52 9.88 -25.15
C THR A 251 9.43 10.26 -24.00
N LEU A 252 9.04 9.85 -22.80
CA LEU A 252 9.81 10.05 -21.56
C LEU A 252 10.76 8.89 -21.30
N THR A 253 11.99 9.23 -20.98
CA THR A 253 13.06 8.32 -20.61
C THR A 253 13.51 8.57 -19.16
N PRO A 254 14.29 7.67 -18.54
CA PRO A 254 14.89 7.92 -17.22
C PRO A 254 15.64 9.25 -17.12
N GLY A 255 16.35 9.64 -18.17
CA GLY A 255 17.09 10.92 -18.22
C GLY A 255 16.21 12.17 -18.06
N ASN A 256 14.99 12.14 -18.59
CA ASN A 256 14.02 13.23 -18.41
C ASN A 256 13.61 13.35 -16.94
N ILE A 257 13.35 12.21 -16.30
CA ILE A 257 12.97 12.13 -14.88
C ILE A 257 14.13 12.63 -14.01
N TYR A 258 15.36 12.15 -14.26
CA TYR A 258 16.55 12.58 -13.53
C TYR A 258 16.76 14.09 -13.56
N SER A 259 16.55 14.70 -14.71
CA SER A 259 16.80 16.13 -14.91
C SER A 259 15.74 16.98 -14.21
N TYR A 260 14.47 16.70 -14.43
CA TYR A 260 13.38 17.55 -13.98
C TYR A 260 13.02 17.33 -12.49
N TYR A 261 13.00 16.07 -12.05
CA TYR A 261 12.62 15.72 -10.68
C TYR A 261 13.80 15.65 -9.70
N GLY A 262 14.97 16.16 -10.08
CA GLY A 262 16.09 16.41 -9.17
C GLY A 262 16.98 15.21 -8.85
N MET A 263 16.75 14.03 -9.45
CA MET A 263 17.55 12.82 -9.20
C MET A 263 19.02 12.98 -9.57
N ASN A 264 19.35 13.73 -10.63
CA ASN A 264 20.73 14.04 -10.99
C ASN A 264 21.54 14.67 -9.86
N LYS A 265 20.89 15.48 -9.00
CA LYS A 265 21.55 16.12 -7.85
C LYS A 265 21.85 15.11 -6.73
N ILE A 266 20.95 14.13 -6.51
CA ILE A 266 21.14 13.06 -5.53
C ILE A 266 22.24 12.11 -5.99
N PHE A 267 22.20 11.68 -7.24
CA PHE A 267 23.22 10.80 -7.83
C PHE A 267 24.62 11.43 -7.82
N LYS A 268 24.75 12.73 -8.10
CA LYS A 268 26.03 13.46 -7.99
C LYS A 268 26.60 13.48 -6.56
N LYS A 269 25.78 13.27 -5.53
CA LYS A 269 26.22 13.12 -4.15
C LYS A 269 26.62 11.68 -3.79
N GLY A 270 26.50 10.74 -4.75
CA GLY A 270 26.85 9.33 -4.57
C GLY A 270 25.72 8.46 -4.00
N PHE A 271 24.49 8.99 -3.90
CA PHE A 271 23.34 8.23 -3.40
C PHE A 271 22.53 7.67 -4.57
N SER A 272 22.30 6.38 -4.57
CA SER A 272 21.67 5.64 -5.68
C SER A 272 20.92 4.38 -5.24
N GLY A 273 20.46 4.35 -4.00
CA GLY A 273 19.75 3.21 -3.42
C GLY A 273 20.64 2.14 -2.79
N ALA A 274 21.97 2.35 -2.74
CA ALA A 274 22.88 1.36 -2.15
C ALA A 274 22.53 1.06 -0.69
N GLY A 275 22.44 -0.24 -0.36
CA GLY A 275 22.07 -0.71 0.98
C GLY A 275 20.56 -0.71 1.25
N THR A 276 19.72 -0.33 0.29
CA THR A 276 18.26 -0.44 0.41
C THR A 276 17.71 -1.65 -0.35
N LYS A 277 16.54 -2.12 0.08
CA LYS A 277 15.76 -3.16 -0.56
C LYS A 277 14.44 -2.57 -1.07
N ILE A 278 14.09 -2.87 -2.31
CA ILE A 278 12.78 -2.55 -2.90
C ILE A 278 12.02 -3.86 -3.08
N GLY A 279 10.78 -3.92 -2.59
CA GLY A 279 9.86 -5.01 -2.88
C GLY A 279 8.89 -4.61 -4.00
N ILE A 280 8.73 -5.45 -5.01
CA ILE A 280 7.74 -5.28 -6.09
C ILE A 280 6.69 -6.38 -5.97
N LEU A 281 5.43 -6.01 -6.09
CA LEU A 281 4.29 -6.93 -6.08
C LEU A 281 3.94 -7.32 -7.52
N GLY A 282 3.97 -8.62 -7.84
CA GLY A 282 3.75 -9.15 -9.18
C GLY A 282 2.59 -10.13 -9.24
N VAL A 283 1.44 -9.72 -9.78
CA VAL A 283 0.24 -10.57 -9.83
C VAL A 283 0.03 -11.17 -11.22
N GLY A 284 0.02 -12.50 -11.30
CA GLY A 284 -0.34 -13.24 -12.52
C GLY A 284 0.69 -13.18 -13.64
N GLU A 285 1.77 -12.45 -13.48
CA GLU A 285 2.78 -12.20 -14.50
C GLU A 285 4.16 -12.70 -14.10
N SER A 286 4.97 -13.06 -15.07
CA SER A 286 6.38 -13.40 -14.90
C SER A 286 7.27 -12.36 -15.55
N VAL A 287 8.39 -12.06 -14.90
CA VAL A 287 9.35 -11.07 -15.38
C VAL A 287 10.15 -11.58 -16.57
N GLY A 288 10.23 -10.77 -17.61
CA GLY A 288 11.11 -10.93 -18.76
C GLY A 288 12.49 -10.29 -18.55
N MET A 289 13.34 -10.86 -17.68
CA MET A 289 14.65 -10.26 -17.32
C MET A 289 15.53 -9.83 -18.50
N ASN A 290 15.36 -10.42 -19.67
CA ASN A 290 16.08 -9.98 -20.87
C ASN A 290 15.60 -8.59 -21.34
N SER A 291 14.31 -8.31 -21.27
CA SER A 291 13.72 -6.99 -21.57
C SER A 291 14.19 -5.95 -20.57
N VAL A 292 14.03 -6.26 -19.28
CA VAL A 292 14.47 -5.39 -18.16
C VAL A 292 15.96 -5.04 -18.26
N THR A 293 16.82 -6.04 -18.49
CA THR A 293 18.26 -5.81 -18.65
C THR A 293 18.56 -4.98 -19.90
N SER A 294 17.81 -5.19 -20.99
CA SER A 294 17.96 -4.39 -22.21
C SER A 294 17.59 -2.93 -21.99
N PHE A 295 16.53 -2.67 -21.20
CA PHE A 295 16.15 -1.32 -20.80
C PHE A 295 17.27 -0.66 -19.98
N TRP A 296 17.77 -1.31 -18.94
CA TRP A 296 18.84 -0.73 -18.11
C TRP A 296 20.10 -0.45 -18.90
N ASN A 297 20.51 -1.37 -19.79
CA ASN A 297 21.67 -1.17 -20.68
C ASN A 297 21.46 0.00 -21.65
N ALA A 298 20.26 0.14 -22.23
CA ALA A 298 19.94 1.21 -23.16
C ALA A 298 20.06 2.61 -22.53
N TYR A 299 19.80 2.73 -21.24
CA TYR A 299 19.86 3.99 -20.50
C TYR A 299 21.08 4.13 -19.58
N ASN A 300 22.09 3.26 -19.72
CA ASN A 300 23.31 3.24 -18.90
C ASN A 300 23.02 3.16 -17.40
N ILE A 301 22.01 2.38 -17.01
CA ILE A 301 21.66 2.12 -15.63
C ILE A 301 22.46 0.88 -15.19
N ASN A 302 23.15 0.97 -14.03
CA ASN A 302 23.75 -0.21 -13.43
C ASN A 302 22.64 -1.24 -13.16
N ASN A 303 22.86 -2.49 -13.56
CA ASN A 303 21.87 -3.55 -13.36
C ASN A 303 21.65 -3.77 -11.85
N PRO A 304 20.50 -3.43 -11.28
CA PRO A 304 20.20 -3.67 -9.89
C PRO A 304 20.26 -5.17 -9.56
N ASN A 305 20.65 -5.50 -8.34
CA ASN A 305 20.64 -6.88 -7.86
C ASN A 305 19.18 -7.34 -7.69
N THR A 306 18.67 -8.14 -8.60
CA THR A 306 17.27 -8.57 -8.64
C THR A 306 17.10 -9.98 -8.11
N LYS A 307 16.08 -10.21 -7.28
CA LYS A 307 15.64 -11.48 -6.72
C LYS A 307 14.19 -11.73 -7.13
N LEU A 308 13.98 -12.76 -7.96
CA LEU A 308 12.63 -13.18 -8.38
C LEU A 308 12.13 -14.29 -7.45
N ILE A 309 10.97 -14.11 -6.86
CA ILE A 309 10.36 -15.04 -5.90
C ILE A 309 8.96 -15.40 -6.38
N ASN A 310 8.74 -16.68 -6.64
CA ASN A 310 7.44 -17.21 -7.03
C ASN A 310 6.73 -17.76 -5.79
N LEU A 311 5.63 -17.13 -5.40
CA LEU A 311 4.74 -17.66 -4.37
C LEU A 311 3.75 -18.63 -5.00
N THR A 312 3.47 -19.71 -4.28
CA THR A 312 2.43 -20.65 -4.66
C THR A 312 1.29 -20.56 -3.65
N VAL A 313 0.21 -19.87 -4.03
CA VAL A 313 -1.02 -19.82 -3.25
C VAL A 313 -2.12 -20.56 -4.03
N GLY A 314 -2.78 -21.52 -3.39
CA GLY A 314 -3.84 -22.29 -4.05
C GLY A 314 -3.37 -23.31 -5.10
N GLY A 315 -2.07 -23.55 -5.26
CA GLY A 315 -1.53 -24.70 -6.00
C GLY A 315 -1.37 -24.55 -7.52
N THR A 316 -1.44 -23.34 -8.08
CA THR A 316 -1.18 -23.10 -9.50
C THR A 316 0.11 -22.32 -9.73
N ASN A 317 0.80 -22.57 -10.84
CA ASN A 317 2.03 -21.90 -11.25
C ASN A 317 1.88 -21.27 -12.65
N ASN A 318 0.69 -20.91 -13.05
CA ASN A 318 0.44 -20.31 -14.36
C ASN A 318 0.67 -18.80 -14.29
N TYR A 319 1.79 -18.37 -14.86
CA TYR A 319 2.10 -16.96 -15.08
C TYR A 319 2.00 -16.66 -16.57
N SER A 320 1.39 -15.54 -16.92
CA SER A 320 1.56 -14.96 -18.25
C SER A 320 2.90 -14.21 -18.32
N GLN A 321 3.48 -14.08 -19.49
CA GLN A 321 4.61 -13.17 -19.66
C GLN A 321 4.04 -11.76 -19.65
N GLY A 322 4.45 -10.96 -18.66
CA GLY A 322 3.82 -9.71 -18.33
C GLY A 322 4.60 -8.49 -18.73
N PHE A 323 3.87 -7.47 -19.12
CA PHE A 323 4.38 -6.14 -19.38
C PHE A 323 4.54 -5.34 -18.08
N GLU A 324 3.62 -5.53 -17.13
CA GLU A 324 3.59 -4.83 -15.86
C GLU A 324 4.79 -5.18 -14.98
N ALA A 325 5.08 -6.48 -14.84
CA ALA A 325 6.23 -6.93 -14.07
C ALA A 325 7.56 -6.40 -14.62
N ASP A 326 7.70 -6.30 -15.96
CA ASP A 326 8.89 -5.76 -16.59
C ASP A 326 9.04 -4.26 -16.29
N LEU A 327 7.98 -3.46 -16.48
CA LEU A 327 8.04 -2.01 -16.29
C LEU A 327 8.29 -1.60 -14.84
N ASP A 328 7.71 -2.31 -13.87
CA ASP A 328 7.92 -2.03 -12.45
C ASP A 328 9.39 -2.18 -12.07
N LEU A 329 10.05 -3.25 -12.55
CA LEU A 329 11.49 -3.47 -12.38
C LEU A 329 12.34 -2.42 -13.09
N GLU A 330 12.00 -2.09 -14.34
CA GLU A 330 12.72 -1.13 -15.16
C GLU A 330 12.81 0.23 -14.47
N TRP A 331 11.65 0.75 -14.04
CA TRP A 331 11.56 2.09 -13.51
C TRP A 331 11.97 2.21 -12.04
N ALA A 332 11.69 1.20 -11.21
CA ALA A 332 12.22 1.16 -9.85
C ALA A 332 13.76 1.09 -9.86
N GLY A 333 14.32 0.23 -10.72
CA GLY A 333 15.76 0.10 -10.90
C GLY A 333 16.42 1.34 -11.48
N ALA A 334 15.74 2.03 -12.41
CA ALA A 334 16.25 3.30 -12.93
C ALA A 334 16.39 4.36 -11.83
N MET A 335 15.42 4.47 -10.92
CA MET A 335 15.46 5.46 -9.85
C MET A 335 16.38 5.06 -8.68
N ALA A 336 16.70 3.77 -8.52
CA ALA A 336 17.57 3.26 -7.46
C ALA A 336 18.56 2.19 -7.98
N PRO A 337 19.52 2.58 -8.85
CA PRO A 337 20.33 1.63 -9.62
C PRO A 337 21.27 0.75 -8.78
N ASN A 338 21.46 1.03 -7.51
CA ASN A 338 22.28 0.23 -6.58
C ASN A 338 21.45 -0.41 -5.45
N ALA A 339 20.13 -0.36 -5.52
CA ALA A 339 19.26 -1.08 -4.59
C ALA A 339 19.27 -2.60 -4.88
N THR A 340 18.84 -3.40 -3.90
CA THR A 340 18.46 -4.79 -4.14
C THR A 340 16.95 -4.85 -4.35
N ILE A 341 16.50 -5.38 -5.49
CA ILE A 341 15.08 -5.47 -5.82
C ILE A 341 14.61 -6.91 -5.61
N TYR A 342 13.52 -7.06 -4.88
CA TYR A 342 12.80 -8.32 -4.69
C TYR A 342 11.47 -8.21 -5.43
N ASP A 343 11.33 -8.97 -6.50
CA ASP A 343 10.06 -9.12 -7.20
C ASP A 343 9.37 -10.38 -6.69
N VAL A 344 8.23 -10.23 -6.04
CA VAL A 344 7.45 -11.33 -5.48
C VAL A 344 6.22 -11.51 -6.35
N MET A 345 6.20 -12.64 -7.04
CA MET A 345 5.17 -12.98 -8.02
C MET A 345 4.23 -14.04 -7.47
N GLN A 346 2.94 -13.82 -7.63
CA GLN A 346 1.90 -14.79 -7.32
C GLN A 346 1.05 -15.07 -8.55
N PRO A 347 0.77 -16.35 -8.87
CA PRO A 347 -0.09 -16.67 -10.00
C PRO A 347 -1.50 -16.16 -9.75
N PHE A 348 -2.13 -15.64 -10.80
CA PHE A 348 -3.54 -15.27 -10.76
C PHE A 348 -4.38 -16.56 -10.66
N ASN A 349 -4.98 -16.79 -9.50
CA ASN A 349 -5.79 -17.99 -9.28
C ASN A 349 -7.27 -17.65 -9.23
N LEU A 350 -7.98 -18.12 -10.24
CA LEU A 350 -9.40 -17.89 -10.47
C LEU A 350 -10.34 -18.61 -9.50
N THR A 351 -9.85 -19.37 -8.52
CA THR A 351 -10.66 -20.22 -7.65
C THR A 351 -10.84 -19.68 -6.23
N GLY A 352 -10.85 -18.37 -6.06
CA GLY A 352 -11.41 -17.75 -4.86
C GLY A 352 -10.46 -17.21 -3.80
N ILE A 353 -9.14 -17.48 -3.86
CA ILE A 353 -8.18 -16.78 -3.00
C ILE A 353 -7.24 -15.93 -3.85
N GLY A 354 -7.22 -16.15 -5.15
CA GLY A 354 -6.33 -15.48 -6.09
C GLY A 354 -6.56 -13.98 -6.21
N ASP A 355 -7.77 -13.50 -5.95
CA ASP A 355 -8.07 -12.06 -5.89
C ASP A 355 -7.37 -11.38 -4.70
N ASN A 356 -6.87 -12.16 -3.72
CA ASN A 356 -6.06 -11.71 -2.59
C ASN A 356 -4.56 -11.78 -2.85
N ALA A 357 -4.11 -11.91 -4.08
CA ALA A 357 -2.70 -12.03 -4.42
C ALA A 357 -1.87 -10.93 -3.78
N VAL A 358 -2.28 -9.69 -3.91
CA VAL A 358 -1.60 -8.51 -3.34
C VAL A 358 -1.42 -8.62 -1.82
N ASN A 359 -2.42 -9.12 -1.09
CA ASN A 359 -2.34 -9.26 0.37
C ASN A 359 -1.30 -10.30 0.78
N PHE A 360 -1.23 -11.46 0.10
CA PHE A 360 -0.25 -12.50 0.40
C PHE A 360 1.16 -12.08 0.04
N GLU A 361 1.34 -11.34 -1.06
CA GLU A 361 2.62 -10.75 -1.43
C GLU A 361 3.06 -9.71 -0.40
N LEU A 362 2.17 -8.83 0.04
CA LEU A 362 2.46 -7.86 1.10
C LEU A 362 2.87 -8.55 2.41
N TYR A 363 2.17 -9.61 2.83
CA TYR A 363 2.58 -10.39 4.01
C TYR A 363 3.96 -11.02 3.82
N TYR A 364 4.26 -11.55 2.62
CA TYR A 364 5.57 -12.08 2.32
C TYR A 364 6.65 -10.99 2.37
N MET A 365 6.37 -9.82 1.81
CA MET A 365 7.26 -8.66 1.89
C MET A 365 7.59 -8.29 3.32
N LEU A 366 6.58 -8.12 4.18
CA LEU A 366 6.77 -7.69 5.56
C LEU A 366 7.46 -8.77 6.40
N ASN A 367 7.05 -10.03 6.27
CA ASN A 367 7.47 -11.09 7.19
C ASN A 367 8.72 -11.85 6.76
N VAL A 368 9.14 -11.74 5.49
CA VAL A 368 10.25 -12.54 4.92
C VAL A 368 11.32 -11.68 4.26
N VAL A 369 10.93 -10.75 3.38
CA VAL A 369 11.88 -9.90 2.65
C VAL A 369 12.40 -8.77 3.52
N ASP A 370 11.55 -8.16 4.31
CA ASP A 370 11.83 -6.97 5.13
C ASP A 370 12.48 -5.86 4.28
N PRO A 371 11.78 -5.32 3.27
CA PRO A 371 12.33 -4.28 2.41
C PRO A 371 12.28 -2.90 3.08
N ASN A 372 12.93 -1.92 2.47
CA ASN A 372 12.80 -0.52 2.85
C ASN A 372 11.49 0.07 2.33
N VAL A 373 11.21 -0.20 1.06
CA VAL A 373 10.02 0.25 0.35
C VAL A 373 9.37 -0.90 -0.40
N VAL A 374 8.05 -0.86 -0.52
CA VAL A 374 7.26 -1.76 -1.35
C VAL A 374 6.53 -0.95 -2.41
N THR A 375 6.47 -1.45 -3.63
CA THR A 375 5.70 -0.88 -4.72
C THR A 375 4.79 -1.91 -5.36
N GLY A 376 3.63 -1.47 -5.84
CA GLY A 376 2.72 -2.33 -6.59
C GLY A 376 1.77 -1.53 -7.45
N SER A 377 1.57 -2.05 -8.65
CA SER A 377 0.69 -1.46 -9.65
C SER A 377 -0.70 -2.11 -9.69
N TRP A 378 -0.99 -2.92 -8.69
CA TRP A 378 -2.19 -3.75 -8.60
C TRP A 378 -3.16 -3.22 -7.54
N GLY A 379 -4.45 -3.38 -7.82
CA GLY A 379 -5.51 -3.01 -6.88
C GLY A 379 -6.89 -3.33 -7.44
N GLU A 380 -7.90 -3.23 -6.59
CA GLU A 380 -9.28 -3.57 -6.93
C GLU A 380 -10.23 -2.39 -6.65
N LEU A 381 -11.29 -2.28 -7.44
CA LEU A 381 -12.25 -1.19 -7.30
C LEU A 381 -12.98 -1.29 -5.96
N GLN A 382 -13.00 -0.20 -5.21
CA GLN A 382 -13.51 -0.12 -3.85
C GLN A 382 -14.98 -0.56 -3.72
N PHE A 383 -15.82 -0.29 -4.71
CA PHE A 383 -17.23 -0.63 -4.65
C PHE A 383 -17.53 -2.14 -4.80
N HIS A 384 -16.55 -2.94 -5.27
CA HIS A 384 -16.66 -4.41 -5.30
C HIS A 384 -16.38 -5.06 -3.94
N HIS A 385 -15.78 -4.32 -3.03
CA HIS A 385 -15.35 -4.82 -1.74
C HIS A 385 -16.20 -4.27 -0.61
N ASP A 386 -15.93 -4.78 0.56
CA ASP A 386 -16.52 -4.37 1.81
C ASP A 386 -15.50 -3.66 2.73
N ARG A 387 -15.98 -3.16 3.85
CA ARG A 387 -15.13 -2.48 4.82
C ARG A 387 -14.08 -3.41 5.45
N GLY A 388 -14.41 -4.69 5.63
CA GLY A 388 -13.48 -5.67 6.19
C GLY A 388 -12.25 -5.86 5.30
N PHE A 389 -12.47 -5.88 3.98
CA PHE A 389 -11.37 -5.94 3.02
C PHE A 389 -10.47 -4.69 3.09
N ALA A 390 -11.05 -3.50 3.18
CA ALA A 390 -10.27 -2.29 3.38
C ALA A 390 -9.48 -2.29 4.72
N GLU A 391 -10.00 -2.92 5.79
CA GLU A 391 -9.29 -3.08 7.07
C GLU A 391 -8.09 -4.00 6.95
N ILE A 392 -8.08 -5.00 6.05
CA ILE A 392 -6.90 -5.83 5.78
C ILE A 392 -5.73 -4.95 5.36
N TYR A 393 -5.92 -4.07 4.36
CA TYR A 393 -4.87 -3.15 3.90
C TYR A 393 -4.46 -2.14 4.96
N ASN A 394 -5.40 -1.71 5.79
CA ASN A 394 -5.10 -0.82 6.90
C ASN A 394 -4.22 -1.52 7.96
N ASN A 395 -4.48 -2.77 8.28
CA ASN A 395 -3.68 -3.57 9.21
C ASN A 395 -2.28 -3.89 8.64
N ILE A 396 -2.19 -4.28 7.37
CA ILE A 396 -0.90 -4.48 6.67
C ILE A 396 -0.08 -3.19 6.68
N GLY A 397 -0.69 -2.05 6.32
CA GLY A 397 -0.02 -0.76 6.36
C GLY A 397 0.41 -0.36 7.77
N LEU A 398 -0.37 -0.68 8.80
CA LEU A 398 -0.03 -0.44 10.21
C LEU A 398 1.19 -1.26 10.64
N GLN A 399 1.30 -2.53 10.23
CA GLN A 399 2.50 -3.34 10.43
C GLN A 399 3.70 -2.70 9.72
N ALA A 400 3.56 -2.38 8.45
CA ALA A 400 4.63 -1.79 7.64
C ALA A 400 5.25 -0.55 8.30
N VAL A 401 4.43 0.41 8.76
CA VAL A 401 4.94 1.66 9.36
C VAL A 401 5.63 1.42 10.72
N VAL A 402 5.27 0.37 11.43
CA VAL A 402 5.92 -0.02 12.70
C VAL A 402 7.27 -0.72 12.43
N GLU A 403 7.38 -1.42 11.31
CA GLU A 403 8.63 -2.02 10.83
C GLU A 403 9.50 -1.03 10.02
N GLY A 404 9.01 0.20 9.83
CA GLY A 404 9.72 1.24 9.09
C GLY A 404 9.68 1.08 7.59
N ILE A 405 8.72 0.31 7.06
CA ILE A 405 8.54 0.03 5.65
C ILE A 405 7.53 1.00 5.06
N SER A 406 7.87 1.62 3.93
CA SER A 406 6.97 2.49 3.19
C SER A 406 6.34 1.74 2.02
N ILE A 407 5.01 1.72 1.92
CA ILE A 407 4.28 1.05 0.84
C ILE A 407 3.70 2.09 -0.11
N PHE A 408 3.95 1.93 -1.40
CA PHE A 408 3.48 2.78 -2.50
C PHE A 408 2.60 1.95 -3.44
N LEU A 409 1.35 2.35 -3.63
CA LEU A 409 0.44 1.64 -4.53
C LEU A 409 -0.21 2.60 -5.53
N ALA A 410 -0.40 2.12 -6.75
CA ALA A 410 -1.00 2.87 -7.83
C ALA A 410 -2.47 3.18 -7.56
N THR A 411 -2.93 4.38 -7.95
CA THR A 411 -4.34 4.79 -7.81
C THR A 411 -5.24 4.28 -8.92
N GLY A 412 -4.65 3.64 -9.92
CA GLY A 412 -5.38 3.14 -11.09
C GLY A 412 -5.53 4.18 -12.20
N ASP A 413 -6.01 3.70 -13.33
CA ASP A 413 -5.94 4.40 -14.62
C ASP A 413 -7.31 4.89 -15.11
N SER A 414 -8.34 4.83 -14.29
CA SER A 414 -9.69 5.30 -14.61
C SER A 414 -10.02 6.56 -13.82
N HIS A 415 -10.10 7.66 -14.53
CA HIS A 415 -10.28 9.00 -13.95
C HIS A 415 -11.53 9.16 -13.07
N ASN A 416 -12.63 8.51 -13.40
CA ASN A 416 -13.91 8.67 -12.70
C ASN A 416 -14.34 7.47 -11.85
N LEU A 417 -13.65 6.33 -11.97
CA LEU A 417 -14.03 5.08 -11.29
C LEU A 417 -12.88 4.50 -10.47
N GLY A 418 -11.75 5.17 -10.46
CA GLY A 418 -10.47 4.61 -10.09
C GLY A 418 -10.12 4.67 -8.62
N TYR A 419 -11.08 4.55 -7.72
CA TYR A 419 -10.72 4.42 -6.33
C TYR A 419 -10.43 2.95 -6.02
N LEU A 420 -9.15 2.63 -5.86
CA LEU A 420 -8.74 1.28 -5.50
C LEU A 420 -8.76 1.10 -3.97
N THR A 421 -9.22 -0.05 -3.49
CA THR A 421 -9.36 -0.36 -2.06
C THR A 421 -8.05 -0.20 -1.28
N VAL A 422 -6.92 -0.51 -1.91
CA VAL A 422 -5.59 -0.35 -1.31
C VAL A 422 -5.30 1.06 -0.81
N MET A 423 -5.97 2.07 -1.36
CA MET A 423 -5.81 3.48 -0.99
C MET A 423 -6.66 3.93 0.19
N ASP A 424 -7.51 3.08 0.72
CA ASP A 424 -8.27 3.36 1.93
C ASP A 424 -7.35 3.47 3.15
N SER A 425 -6.26 2.70 3.17
CA SER A 425 -5.32 2.73 4.29
C SER A 425 -4.64 4.09 4.43
N ARG A 426 -4.67 4.64 5.64
CA ARG A 426 -3.92 5.85 5.98
C ARG A 426 -2.41 5.64 6.06
N TYR A 427 -1.96 4.41 6.03
CA TYR A 427 -0.56 4.00 6.18
C TYR A 427 0.10 3.65 4.85
N ILE A 428 -0.67 3.50 3.77
CA ILE A 428 -0.21 3.20 2.43
C ILE A 428 -0.24 4.48 1.59
N MET A 429 0.85 4.78 0.88
CA MET A 429 0.97 5.93 -0.01
C MET A 429 0.26 5.64 -1.32
N ALA A 430 -0.72 6.46 -1.66
CA ALA A 430 -1.42 6.41 -2.92
C ALA A 430 -0.70 7.27 -3.98
N VAL A 431 -0.31 6.67 -5.10
CA VAL A 431 0.45 7.32 -6.17
C VAL A 431 -0.39 7.51 -7.42
N GLY A 432 -0.66 8.76 -7.76
CA GLY A 432 -1.37 9.18 -8.95
C GLY A 432 -0.46 9.51 -10.13
N GLY A 433 -1.06 9.95 -11.22
CA GLY A 433 -0.39 10.16 -12.50
C GLY A 433 -0.29 11.62 -12.94
N ILE A 434 0.86 11.96 -13.52
CA ILE A 434 1.17 13.25 -14.13
C ILE A 434 1.45 13.05 -15.62
N TYR A 435 1.01 13.99 -16.44
CA TYR A 435 1.40 14.16 -17.84
C TYR A 435 2.45 15.28 -17.96
N PRO A 436 3.74 14.96 -18.18
CA PRO A 436 4.77 15.97 -18.40
C PRO A 436 4.69 16.58 -19.80
N LEU A 437 4.90 17.89 -19.87
CA LEU A 437 5.07 18.61 -21.14
C LEU A 437 6.52 18.66 -21.56
N LEU A 438 6.79 18.23 -22.78
CA LEU A 438 8.12 18.33 -23.38
C LEU A 438 8.20 19.51 -24.34
N ASN A 439 9.32 20.23 -24.31
CA ASN A 439 9.70 21.19 -25.38
C ASN A 439 10.25 20.45 -26.59
N SER A 440 10.57 21.21 -27.67
CA SER A 440 11.16 20.67 -28.89
C SER A 440 12.51 19.98 -28.71
N SER A 441 13.21 20.24 -27.61
CA SER A 441 14.48 19.59 -27.25
C SER A 441 14.29 18.35 -26.38
N GLY A 442 13.04 17.91 -26.11
CA GLY A 442 12.73 16.76 -25.29
C GLY A 442 12.86 17.00 -23.77
N ASN A 443 13.00 18.24 -23.32
CA ASN A 443 13.06 18.55 -21.90
C ASN A 443 11.67 18.80 -21.32
N ILE A 444 11.40 18.33 -20.11
CA ILE A 444 10.17 18.64 -19.37
C ILE A 444 10.18 20.12 -19.02
N VAL A 445 9.13 20.85 -19.39
CA VAL A 445 8.96 22.29 -19.15
C VAL A 445 7.70 22.60 -18.34
N GLY A 446 6.87 21.63 -18.07
CA GLY A 446 5.66 21.72 -17.29
C GLY A 446 5.02 20.36 -17.08
N GLN A 447 3.93 20.33 -16.32
CA GLN A 447 3.22 19.09 -16.04
C GLN A 447 1.75 19.35 -15.73
N TYR A 448 0.91 18.37 -16.05
CA TYR A 448 -0.53 18.37 -15.79
C TYR A 448 -0.94 17.09 -15.09
N ALA A 449 -2.16 17.06 -14.54
CA ALA A 449 -2.76 15.80 -14.14
C ALA A 449 -2.90 14.89 -15.38
N TRP A 450 -2.50 13.62 -15.25
CA TRP A 450 -2.63 12.68 -16.36
C TRP A 450 -4.09 12.41 -16.66
N ASN A 451 -4.44 12.57 -17.94
CA ASN A 451 -5.78 12.44 -18.43
C ASN A 451 -5.80 12.23 -19.94
N ASN A 452 -6.50 11.23 -20.42
CA ASN A 452 -6.69 10.94 -21.84
C ASN A 452 -8.18 10.71 -22.15
N PRO A 453 -8.92 11.77 -22.48
CA PRO A 453 -10.37 11.71 -22.69
C PRO A 453 -10.80 10.91 -23.91
N THR A 454 -9.88 10.57 -24.80
CA THR A 454 -10.19 9.84 -26.04
C THR A 454 -10.09 8.32 -25.87
N GLN A 455 -9.54 7.86 -24.76
CA GLN A 455 -9.44 6.45 -24.42
C GLN A 455 -10.22 6.17 -23.14
N TYR A 456 -10.82 5.00 -23.05
CA TYR A 456 -11.67 4.59 -21.94
C TYR A 456 -11.16 3.27 -21.37
N TRP A 457 -11.21 3.17 -20.03
CA TRP A 457 -10.92 1.96 -19.29
C TRP A 457 -11.97 1.76 -18.20
N TYR A 458 -12.51 0.56 -18.05
CA TYR A 458 -13.59 0.26 -17.10
C TYR A 458 -14.78 1.25 -17.14
N GLY A 459 -15.15 1.70 -18.36
CA GLY A 459 -16.29 2.62 -18.52
C GLY A 459 -16.02 4.07 -18.14
N GLY A 460 -14.79 4.41 -17.74
CA GLY A 460 -14.32 5.77 -17.51
C GLY A 460 -13.21 6.20 -18.47
N PRO A 461 -12.98 7.51 -18.62
CA PRO A 461 -11.85 8.00 -19.38
C PRO A 461 -10.53 7.57 -18.73
N LEU A 462 -9.53 7.29 -19.56
CA LEU A 462 -8.20 6.94 -19.09
C LEU A 462 -7.52 8.14 -18.42
N GLY A 463 -6.98 7.96 -17.23
CA GLY A 463 -6.32 9.04 -16.49
C GLY A 463 -6.04 8.67 -15.04
N SER A 464 -5.35 9.56 -14.32
CA SER A 464 -5.01 9.35 -12.92
C SER A 464 -6.25 9.06 -12.08
N GLY A 465 -6.30 7.90 -11.46
CA GLY A 465 -7.32 7.54 -10.50
C GLY A 465 -7.18 8.36 -9.21
N GLY A 466 -8.29 8.49 -8.49
CA GLY A 466 -8.30 9.19 -7.22
C GLY A 466 -9.72 9.44 -6.72
N GLY A 467 -9.85 10.06 -5.57
CA GLY A 467 -11.13 10.33 -4.96
C GLY A 467 -11.09 10.27 -3.44
N SER A 468 -12.19 9.86 -2.81
CA SER A 468 -12.28 9.69 -1.37
C SER A 468 -12.71 8.29 -0.97
N SER A 469 -12.17 7.80 0.13
CA SER A 469 -12.53 6.52 0.70
C SER A 469 -14.04 6.42 0.98
N PHE A 470 -14.62 5.27 0.69
CA PHE A 470 -15.98 4.96 1.14
C PHE A 470 -16.03 4.58 2.62
N PHE A 471 -14.91 4.12 3.20
CA PHE A 471 -14.88 3.44 4.48
C PHE A 471 -14.18 4.23 5.59
N TYR A 472 -13.20 5.09 5.27
CA TYR A 472 -12.34 5.72 6.26
C TYR A 472 -12.45 7.23 6.29
N GLN A 473 -12.51 7.76 7.52
CA GLN A 473 -12.44 9.18 7.79
C GLN A 473 -11.07 9.74 7.37
N MET A 474 -11.06 11.03 7.03
CA MET A 474 -9.86 11.76 6.69
C MET A 474 -8.85 11.71 7.85
N PRO A 475 -7.61 11.24 7.61
CA PRO A 475 -6.60 11.18 8.65
C PRO A 475 -6.11 12.57 9.06
N SER A 476 -5.61 12.68 10.29
CA SER A 476 -5.18 13.97 10.87
C SER A 476 -4.11 14.69 10.03
N TYR A 477 -3.22 13.98 9.35
CA TYR A 477 -2.23 14.63 8.49
C TYR A 477 -2.86 15.29 7.25
N GLN A 478 -4.03 14.86 6.80
CA GLN A 478 -4.78 15.51 5.73
C GLN A 478 -5.64 16.68 6.23
N THR A 479 -6.12 16.65 7.48
CA THR A 479 -6.90 17.74 8.06
C THR A 479 -6.05 18.84 8.67
N ASN A 480 -4.93 18.47 9.31
CA ASN A 480 -4.09 19.37 10.11
C ASN A 480 -2.75 19.71 9.44
N GLY A 481 -2.41 19.04 8.31
CA GLY A 481 -1.21 19.35 7.55
C GLY A 481 -1.22 20.77 6.97
N LEU A 482 -0.05 21.26 6.58
CA LEU A 482 0.08 22.55 5.88
C LEU A 482 -0.67 22.52 4.55
N ILE A 483 -0.69 21.36 3.88
CA ILE A 483 -1.52 21.11 2.71
C ILE A 483 -2.80 20.42 3.19
N LYS A 484 -3.89 21.16 3.21
CA LYS A 484 -5.20 20.62 3.60
C LYS A 484 -5.91 19.99 2.42
N VAL A 485 -6.55 18.86 2.68
CA VAL A 485 -7.47 18.25 1.72
C VAL A 485 -8.84 18.90 1.88
N ASN A 486 -9.30 19.60 0.85
CA ASN A 486 -10.59 20.28 0.85
C ASN A 486 -11.56 19.60 -0.13
N GLY A 487 -12.84 19.60 0.19
CA GLY A 487 -13.90 19.25 -0.76
C GLY A 487 -14.22 17.78 -0.90
N ILE A 488 -13.65 16.88 -0.09
CA ILE A 488 -13.95 15.45 -0.11
C ILE A 488 -14.61 15.06 1.22
N TYR A 489 -15.89 15.07 1.30
CA TYR A 489 -16.81 14.48 2.30
C TYR A 489 -16.20 13.99 3.65
N ASN A 490 -15.16 14.66 4.17
CA ASN A 490 -14.43 14.31 5.40
C ASN A 490 -13.82 12.89 5.41
N HIS A 491 -13.66 12.26 4.26
CA HIS A 491 -13.03 10.95 4.12
C HIS A 491 -11.59 11.06 3.62
N ARG A 492 -10.81 9.98 3.79
CA ARG A 492 -9.44 9.89 3.28
C ARG A 492 -9.41 10.23 1.79
N GLY A 493 -8.64 11.25 1.43
CA GLY A 493 -8.43 11.67 0.04
C GLY A 493 -7.23 10.97 -0.61
N SER A 494 -7.33 10.66 -1.89
CA SER A 494 -6.32 9.99 -2.70
C SER A 494 -6.28 10.62 -4.10
N PRO A 495 -5.11 10.68 -4.78
CA PRO A 495 -3.78 10.25 -4.36
C PRO A 495 -3.15 11.14 -3.28
N ASP A 496 -2.03 10.67 -2.67
CA ASP A 496 -1.20 11.52 -1.82
C ASP A 496 -0.23 12.36 -2.65
N ILE A 497 0.44 11.73 -3.61
CA ILE A 497 1.41 12.32 -4.54
C ILE A 497 1.19 11.78 -5.95
N ALA A 498 1.85 12.37 -6.94
CA ALA A 498 1.82 11.87 -8.31
C ALA A 498 3.17 12.05 -9.01
N MET A 499 3.48 11.14 -9.95
CA MET A 499 4.67 11.21 -10.79
C MET A 499 4.31 10.91 -12.26
N PRO A 500 5.25 11.08 -13.21
CA PRO A 500 4.98 10.83 -14.62
C PRO A 500 4.35 9.46 -14.88
N SER A 501 3.26 9.47 -15.60
CA SER A 501 2.46 8.30 -15.95
C SER A 501 1.92 8.34 -17.38
N SER A 502 2.49 9.17 -18.24
CA SER A 502 2.10 9.19 -19.65
C SER A 502 3.30 9.35 -20.54
N GLU A 503 3.28 8.66 -21.69
CA GLU A 503 4.33 8.66 -22.71
C GLU A 503 5.67 8.11 -22.22
N LEU A 504 5.67 7.15 -21.27
CA LEU A 504 6.91 6.54 -20.77
C LEU A 504 7.30 5.33 -21.60
N VAL A 505 8.61 5.17 -21.79
CA VAL A 505 9.19 4.02 -22.47
C VAL A 505 9.21 2.79 -21.54
N ALA A 506 8.95 1.61 -22.09
CA ALA A 506 9.15 0.32 -21.45
C ALA A 506 9.60 -0.72 -22.47
N PHE A 507 10.29 -1.75 -22.01
CA PHE A 507 10.76 -2.86 -22.82
C PHE A 507 10.07 -4.14 -22.37
N ALA A 508 9.39 -4.83 -23.26
CA ALA A 508 8.77 -6.11 -22.98
C ALA A 508 8.76 -7.01 -24.22
N ASN A 509 8.81 -8.32 -24.06
CA ASN A 509 8.69 -9.26 -25.17
C ASN A 509 9.62 -8.95 -26.37
N HIS A 510 10.86 -8.50 -26.11
CA HIS A 510 11.83 -8.07 -27.11
C HIS A 510 11.44 -6.84 -27.93
N SER A 511 10.43 -6.12 -27.55
CA SER A 511 9.92 -4.90 -28.18
C SER A 511 10.03 -3.69 -27.25
N ILE A 512 10.04 -2.48 -27.83
CA ILE A 512 10.02 -1.22 -27.10
C ILE A 512 8.60 -0.65 -27.22
N PHE A 513 8.05 -0.28 -26.10
CA PHE A 513 6.71 0.30 -26.00
C PHE A 513 6.77 1.72 -25.45
N VAL A 514 5.76 2.50 -25.79
CA VAL A 514 5.47 3.77 -25.12
C VAL A 514 4.08 3.63 -24.53
N GLY A 515 4.01 3.74 -23.21
CA GLY A 515 2.81 3.47 -22.44
C GLY A 515 2.39 4.63 -21.52
N SER A 516 1.21 4.48 -20.97
CA SER A 516 0.67 5.37 -19.95
C SER A 516 -0.05 4.54 -18.89
N GLY A 517 0.10 4.93 -17.64
CA GLY A 517 -0.50 4.27 -16.47
C GLY A 517 0.09 4.79 -15.17
N THR A 518 -0.67 4.81 -14.09
CA THR A 518 -0.15 5.06 -12.73
C THR A 518 0.86 3.98 -12.32
N SER A 519 0.87 2.87 -13.05
CA SER A 519 1.87 1.80 -12.98
C SER A 519 3.30 2.28 -13.25
N PHE A 520 3.51 3.30 -14.07
CA PHE A 520 4.83 3.91 -14.24
C PHE A 520 5.21 4.83 -13.07
N ALA A 521 4.24 5.61 -12.58
CA ALA A 521 4.48 6.56 -11.51
C ALA A 521 4.90 5.88 -10.20
N THR A 522 4.31 4.72 -9.90
CA THR A 522 4.46 4.05 -8.61
C THR A 522 5.87 3.49 -8.40
N PRO A 523 6.47 2.71 -9.30
CA PRO A 523 7.87 2.27 -9.17
C PRO A 523 8.87 3.42 -9.25
N ILE A 524 8.58 4.50 -10.01
CA ILE A 524 9.39 5.72 -9.99
C ILE A 524 9.45 6.31 -8.58
N VAL A 525 8.30 6.45 -7.91
CA VAL A 525 8.24 6.95 -6.53
C VAL A 525 9.00 6.04 -5.59
N ALA A 526 8.77 4.73 -5.64
CA ALA A 526 9.44 3.78 -4.77
C ALA A 526 10.97 3.82 -4.91
N GLY A 527 11.48 3.87 -6.13
CA GLY A 527 12.91 4.01 -6.40
C GLY A 527 13.49 5.35 -5.91
N ILE A 528 12.75 6.45 -6.04
CA ILE A 528 13.12 7.77 -5.48
C ILE A 528 13.25 7.66 -3.96
N PHE A 529 12.26 7.08 -3.27
CA PHE A 529 12.30 6.96 -1.81
C PHE A 529 13.39 6.00 -1.34
N ALA A 530 13.62 4.88 -2.02
CA ALA A 530 14.76 4.01 -1.74
C ALA A 530 16.10 4.76 -1.85
N THR A 531 16.24 5.63 -2.86
CA THR A 531 17.43 6.47 -3.01
C THR A 531 17.53 7.54 -1.92
N ILE A 532 16.41 8.16 -1.50
CA ILE A 532 16.39 9.09 -0.36
C ILE A 532 16.76 8.35 0.93
N GLU A 533 16.24 7.16 1.20
CA GLU A 533 16.58 6.36 2.37
C GLU A 533 18.07 6.00 2.39
N SER A 534 18.67 5.64 1.25
CA SER A 534 20.12 5.41 1.16
C SER A 534 20.92 6.66 1.53
N ALA A 535 20.43 7.85 1.18
CA ALA A 535 21.05 9.13 1.52
C ALA A 535 20.87 9.46 3.02
N MET A 536 19.75 9.10 3.62
CA MET A 536 19.47 9.31 5.04
C MET A 536 20.26 8.37 5.94
N ASN A 537 20.56 7.15 5.51
CA ASN A 537 21.36 6.17 6.24
C ASN A 537 22.79 6.68 6.56
N GLY A 538 23.34 7.53 5.69
CA GLY A 538 24.63 8.18 5.91
C GLY A 538 24.64 9.32 6.95
N THR A 539 23.49 9.74 7.46
CA THR A 539 23.36 10.91 8.35
C THR A 539 23.38 10.59 9.85
N GLY A 540 23.55 9.32 10.24
CA GLY A 540 23.63 8.90 11.65
C GLY A 540 22.29 8.81 12.39
N ASN A 541 21.18 9.00 11.72
CA ASN A 541 19.82 9.01 12.30
C ASN A 541 19.11 7.64 12.29
N GLY A 542 19.83 6.53 12.45
CA GLY A 542 19.23 5.19 12.55
C GLY A 542 19.33 4.38 11.26
N SER A 543 18.32 3.54 10.97
CA SER A 543 18.32 2.57 9.85
C SER A 543 18.18 3.19 8.44
N GLY A 544 18.01 4.50 8.32
CA GLY A 544 17.67 5.16 7.05
C GLY A 544 16.24 4.96 6.59
N ARG A 545 15.48 4.04 7.20
CA ARG A 545 14.06 3.79 6.90
C ARG A 545 13.19 4.98 7.27
N LEU A 546 12.18 5.25 6.47
CA LEU A 546 11.28 6.39 6.65
C LEU A 546 9.91 6.02 7.22
N GLY A 547 9.45 4.78 7.02
CA GLY A 547 8.20 4.28 7.58
C GLY A 547 6.97 5.06 7.12
N TRP A 548 6.24 5.68 8.04
CA TRP A 548 5.01 6.43 7.74
C TRP A 548 5.31 7.82 7.19
N ILE A 549 5.44 7.94 5.87
CA ILE A 549 5.89 9.16 5.19
C ILE A 549 4.80 10.22 5.06
N GLN A 550 3.52 9.85 4.93
CA GLN A 550 2.44 10.78 4.64
C GLN A 550 2.38 11.96 5.63
N PRO A 551 2.45 11.77 6.97
CA PRO A 551 2.46 12.90 7.90
C PRO A 551 3.59 13.89 7.63
N VAL A 552 4.76 13.41 7.24
CA VAL A 552 5.92 14.26 6.92
C VAL A 552 5.66 15.07 5.66
N LEU A 553 5.21 14.42 4.58
CA LEU A 553 4.94 15.09 3.31
C LEU A 553 3.86 16.18 3.43
N TYR A 554 2.75 15.88 4.11
CA TYR A 554 1.69 16.87 4.32
C TYR A 554 2.10 18.02 5.26
N ASN A 555 3.06 17.79 6.17
CA ASN A 555 3.61 18.82 7.06
C ASN A 555 4.71 19.66 6.40
N LEU A 556 5.50 19.11 5.49
CA LEU A 556 6.47 19.90 4.71
C LEU A 556 5.77 20.88 3.77
N GLY A 557 4.54 20.59 3.40
CA GLY A 557 3.76 21.42 2.50
C GLY A 557 4.45 21.51 1.14
N TYR A 558 4.58 22.74 0.62
CA TYR A 558 5.29 23.00 -0.64
C TYR A 558 6.81 23.11 -0.49
N GLY A 559 7.38 22.53 0.55
CA GLY A 559 8.81 22.60 0.82
C GLY A 559 9.31 23.97 1.27
N LYS A 560 8.42 24.89 1.62
CA LYS A 560 8.80 26.24 2.07
C LYS A 560 9.12 26.32 3.55
N ALA A 561 8.77 25.30 4.34
CA ALA A 561 8.98 25.32 5.79
C ALA A 561 10.47 25.45 6.16
N TYR A 562 11.36 24.90 5.35
CA TYR A 562 12.81 24.89 5.57
C TYR A 562 13.60 25.57 4.45
N GLY A 563 12.96 26.35 3.59
CA GLY A 563 13.63 27.09 2.53
C GLY A 563 13.90 26.31 1.25
N TYR A 564 13.46 25.04 1.13
CA TYR A 564 13.57 24.23 -0.08
C TYR A 564 12.20 24.04 -0.72
N GLU A 565 12.15 24.01 -2.04
CA GLU A 565 10.94 23.70 -2.78
C GLU A 565 10.91 22.21 -3.08
N ALA A 566 10.18 21.44 -2.23
CA ALA A 566 10.12 19.99 -2.30
C ALA A 566 9.17 19.49 -3.39
N TYR A 567 8.08 20.20 -3.63
CA TYR A 567 7.01 19.76 -4.51
C TYR A 567 6.97 20.56 -5.79
N LEU A 568 6.71 19.88 -6.90
CA LEU A 568 6.48 20.47 -8.22
C LEU A 568 4.96 20.54 -8.46
N ASN A 569 4.45 21.72 -8.72
CA ASN A 569 3.03 21.89 -8.99
C ASN A 569 2.60 21.15 -10.26
N ALA A 570 1.75 20.15 -10.11
CA ALA A 570 1.00 19.54 -11.19
C ALA A 570 -0.36 20.24 -11.32
N SER A 571 -0.36 21.54 -11.59
CA SER A 571 -1.48 22.41 -11.27
C SER A 571 -2.50 22.61 -12.38
N TYR A 572 -2.34 21.95 -13.56
CA TYR A 572 -3.22 22.26 -14.68
C TYR A 572 -3.75 21.00 -15.36
N LEU A 573 -5.07 20.96 -15.51
CA LEU A 573 -5.71 20.20 -16.58
C LEU A 573 -5.39 20.89 -17.91
N GLN A 574 -5.12 20.14 -18.98
CA GLN A 574 -4.93 20.71 -20.30
C GLN A 574 -6.11 21.59 -20.68
N PRO A 575 -5.88 22.81 -21.23
CA PRO A 575 -6.94 23.60 -21.82
C PRO A 575 -7.71 22.76 -22.86
N GLY A 576 -9.01 22.62 -22.69
CA GLY A 576 -9.85 21.77 -23.58
C GLY A 576 -10.02 20.32 -23.14
N SER A 577 -9.34 19.85 -22.11
CA SER A 577 -9.64 18.57 -21.50
C SER A 577 -10.81 18.71 -20.52
N TRP A 578 -11.90 18.46 -20.93
CA TRP A 578 -13.20 17.91 -20.59
C TRP A 578 -13.57 17.64 -19.13
N THR A 579 -13.16 18.35 -18.22
CA THR A 579 -14.08 18.58 -17.14
C THR A 579 -15.06 19.63 -17.66
N ASN A 580 -16.32 19.28 -17.80
CA ASN A 580 -17.38 20.28 -17.96
C ASN A 580 -17.35 21.36 -16.86
N GLU A 581 -16.41 21.28 -15.97
CA GLU A 581 -16.25 22.08 -14.77
C GLU A 581 -15.06 23.02 -14.79
N GLY A 582 -14.20 22.99 -15.81
CA GLY A 582 -13.11 23.98 -16.01
C GLY A 582 -12.27 24.30 -14.75
N GLN A 583 -12.14 23.36 -13.82
CA GLN A 583 -11.52 23.63 -12.53
C GLN A 583 -10.01 23.74 -12.70
N TYR A 584 -9.51 24.91 -12.41
CA TYR A 584 -8.11 25.20 -12.17
C TYR A 584 -7.67 24.41 -10.91
N LEU A 585 -6.81 23.41 -11.10
CA LEU A 585 -6.17 22.72 -9.98
C LEU A 585 -5.07 23.64 -9.45
N GLY A 586 -5.45 24.52 -8.52
CA GLY A 586 -4.50 25.42 -7.87
C GLY A 586 -3.45 24.70 -7.04
N ALA A 587 -2.57 25.48 -6.43
CA ALA A 587 -1.64 24.99 -5.43
C ALA A 587 -2.42 24.33 -4.28
N GLY A 588 -1.99 23.12 -3.86
CA GLY A 588 -2.65 22.35 -2.81
C GLY A 588 -2.92 20.92 -3.23
N TRP A 589 -3.64 20.21 -2.41
CA TRP A 589 -4.10 18.87 -2.73
C TRP A 589 -5.27 18.90 -3.71
N ASN A 590 -5.24 17.97 -4.67
CA ASN A 590 -6.37 17.70 -5.54
C ASN A 590 -6.53 16.18 -5.78
N GLN A 591 -7.72 15.77 -6.19
CA GLN A 591 -8.07 14.35 -6.34
C GLN A 591 -7.39 13.62 -7.51
N TYR A 592 -6.56 14.28 -8.31
CA TYR A 592 -5.88 13.68 -9.46
C TYR A 592 -4.38 13.53 -9.25
N THR A 593 -3.77 14.46 -8.53
CA THR A 593 -2.31 14.49 -8.33
C THR A 593 -1.90 14.57 -6.86
N GLY A 594 -2.86 14.50 -5.93
CA GLY A 594 -2.56 14.71 -4.52
C GLY A 594 -1.92 16.08 -4.28
N ILE A 595 -0.83 16.10 -3.55
CA ILE A 595 -0.04 17.31 -3.31
C ILE A 595 0.92 17.66 -4.47
N GLY A 596 0.92 16.86 -5.54
CA GLY A 596 1.71 17.08 -6.75
C GLY A 596 2.93 16.17 -6.90
N GLY A 597 3.81 16.52 -7.83
CA GLY A 597 5.05 15.79 -8.10
C GLY A 597 6.17 16.13 -7.11
N ILE A 598 7.17 15.26 -7.03
CA ILE A 598 8.27 15.34 -6.07
C ILE A 598 9.55 15.84 -6.75
N ASN A 599 10.14 16.92 -6.23
CA ASN A 599 11.57 17.18 -6.47
C ASN A 599 12.40 16.38 -5.46
N SER A 600 12.99 15.30 -5.90
CA SER A 600 13.66 14.31 -5.05
C SER A 600 14.80 14.89 -4.20
N TYR A 601 15.61 15.78 -4.80
CA TYR A 601 16.73 16.41 -4.08
C TYR A 601 16.23 17.39 -3.00
N ASN A 602 15.25 18.22 -3.36
CA ASN A 602 14.70 19.19 -2.42
C ASN A 602 13.98 18.46 -1.28
N LEU A 603 13.20 17.43 -1.59
CA LEU A 603 12.56 16.59 -0.57
C LEU A 603 13.57 15.95 0.38
N TYR A 604 14.69 15.38 -0.16
CA TYR A 604 15.77 14.86 0.68
C TYR A 604 16.32 15.93 1.64
N MET A 605 16.55 17.15 1.15
CA MET A 605 17.07 18.24 1.98
C MET A 605 16.07 18.69 3.04
N ASP A 606 14.81 18.85 2.67
CA ASP A 606 13.73 19.21 3.60
C ASP A 606 13.53 18.15 4.69
N MET A 607 13.50 16.86 4.32
CA MET A 607 13.38 15.77 5.29
C MET A 607 14.58 15.70 6.23
N LYS A 608 15.78 15.88 5.71
CA LYS A 608 17.00 15.90 6.52
C LYS A 608 16.94 17.01 7.58
N GLU A 609 16.52 18.20 7.21
CA GLU A 609 16.38 19.32 8.12
C GLU A 609 15.22 19.10 9.11
N TYR A 610 14.05 18.67 8.61
CA TYR A 610 12.91 18.34 9.44
C TYR A 610 13.25 17.36 10.57
N PHE A 611 13.95 16.27 10.26
CA PHE A 611 14.33 15.28 11.26
C PHE A 611 15.43 15.77 12.19
N SER A 612 16.37 16.62 11.73
CA SER A 612 17.43 17.15 12.58
C SER A 612 16.89 18.14 13.62
N VAL A 613 16.01 19.03 13.24
CA VAL A 613 15.41 20.03 14.16
C VAL A 613 14.60 19.34 15.25
N HIS A 614 13.79 18.34 14.90
CA HIS A 614 12.95 17.65 15.88
C HIS A 614 13.72 16.68 16.80
N ALA A 615 14.87 16.18 16.35
CA ALA A 615 15.77 15.37 17.20
C ALA A 615 16.47 16.20 18.29
N PHE A 616 16.70 17.50 18.07
CA PHE A 616 17.33 18.38 19.07
C PHE A 616 16.37 18.89 20.15
N PHE A 617 15.07 18.89 19.89
CA PHE A 617 14.04 19.39 20.82
C PHE A 617 12.97 18.30 21.08
N PRO A 618 13.32 17.23 21.79
CA PRO A 618 12.33 16.22 22.16
C PRO A 618 11.32 16.85 23.13
N GLY A 619 10.06 16.95 22.69
CA GLY A 619 8.99 17.57 23.45
C GLY A 619 8.32 18.78 22.79
N MET A 620 8.84 19.29 21.68
CA MET A 620 8.02 20.17 20.84
C MET A 620 6.94 19.35 20.13
N PRO A 621 5.66 19.69 20.26
CA PRO A 621 4.63 18.94 19.58
C PRO A 621 4.83 19.05 18.05
N CYS A 622 4.98 17.93 17.37
CA CYS A 622 4.62 17.82 15.97
C CYS A 622 3.10 17.95 15.88
N GLY A 623 2.60 19.11 16.15
CA GLY A 623 1.18 19.38 16.17
C GLY A 623 1.00 20.81 15.80
N VAL A 624 0.35 21.00 14.71
CA VAL A 624 -0.52 22.15 14.58
C VAL A 624 -1.38 22.10 15.83
N GLY A 625 -1.26 23.06 16.73
CA GLY A 625 -2.20 23.23 17.84
C GLY A 625 -3.63 23.24 17.30
N PRO A 626 -4.66 23.11 18.15
CA PRO A 626 -6.04 23.04 17.72
C PRO A 626 -6.45 24.21 16.79
N ASP A 627 -5.67 25.26 16.72
CA ASP A 627 -5.93 26.47 15.95
C ASP A 627 -5.13 26.61 14.64
N GLY A 628 -4.37 25.59 14.21
CA GLY A 628 -3.69 25.58 12.90
C GLY A 628 -2.56 26.60 12.74
N VAL A 629 -2.08 27.24 13.81
CA VAL A 629 -1.06 28.27 13.77
C VAL A 629 0.25 27.74 14.36
N ILE A 630 1.30 27.67 13.55
CA ILE A 630 2.67 27.51 14.05
C ILE A 630 3.06 28.88 14.67
N SER A 631 2.83 29.05 15.96
CA SER A 631 3.36 30.19 16.70
C SER A 631 4.80 29.89 17.10
N GLY A 632 5.75 30.39 16.34
CA GLY A 632 7.15 30.28 16.68
C GLY A 632 8.08 30.59 15.51
N SER A 633 8.18 31.87 15.13
CA SER A 633 9.35 32.34 14.39
C SER A 633 10.57 32.29 15.31
N ILE A 634 11.33 31.21 15.27
CA ILE A 634 12.66 31.19 15.91
C ILE A 634 13.60 31.92 14.98
N ARG A 635 13.93 33.17 15.29
CA ARG A 635 15.13 33.82 14.76
C ARG A 635 16.33 33.17 15.46
N ILE A 636 17.11 32.44 14.73
CA ILE A 636 18.43 31.99 15.15
C ILE A 636 19.38 33.19 15.02
N PRO A 637 20.23 33.49 16.01
CA PRO A 637 21.18 34.58 15.96
C PRO A 637 22.28 34.37 14.92
#